data_3fb76d870799cbf56b76877ed2476543
#
_entry.id   3fb76d870799cbf56b76877ed2476543
#
_cell.length_a   1.000
_cell.length_b   1.000
_cell.length_c   1.000
_cell.angle_alpha   90.00
_cell.angle_beta   90.00
_cell.angle_gamma   90.00
#
_symmetry.space_group_name_H-M   'P 1'
#
loop_
_entity.id
_entity.type
_entity.pdbx_description
1 polymer ?
#
loop_
_entity_poly.entity_id
_entity_poly.type
_entity_poly.pdbx_seq_one_letter_code
_entity_poly.pdbx_strand_id
1 'polypeptide(L)'
;MTNHYIQMSSDQYSRSIELGEVTPDIKIDGNIENQKMVASNSPEIDPIFKGLRSEHRKMSWEKILLILIFIITIILLLLLVVLLSSTMGTRSIQNRELDSPCLTVSCLQAAVEIRKSLNTSVNPCYDFSQFVCGKWQSEQILPKGSSRYSTFDVVNTDLFKIQKKLLENPEFKTNSGIYSKAVKLYDSCLNLDRINSLGAIPLVTYLNRTFGAYGGWEMLTNDLNPTLDKWDLAKVIEDPMVETPIIRIIVQEDEKNSSRNILNLQLSWLLMERQFLQNETKPENKKILDVFKDYMYDVGKLLKIRKEKFEQFNEILKLEIEIAKKYPKEEDQRDPESTYNKMTLSEIQGKYCQQFNWTEIVRRRMKLVNITMSKDIEIIVTNPTNLLDICELFKSYASKKRILHNYVLWRTVYQRINFLSEDFQRIKDKFRRVYYGVVGTKERWEHCVSIVQVHMSLILGNMYIKNNFNKQSKPQVLEMINLLKQKFQNNLLSNVWMDDQTRSHALEKIDTMWPLIGYTDSILNVTYLEETFKDIEINDQTYFENIDMLTNRAMYRNFEKLNKRPENSTIDTPQEVNAFYSPNKNEIIFPAGILQNPFFEPGFPRSLKYGGIGTAMGHEIIHGFDDTGSKYDSKGDLRVWWTDRTRQLFKTKSDCFVKQYSKYSIHGHSINGENTLGENIADNGGVRLTYQVEIS
;
A
#
# COMPACT_ATOMS: atom_id res chain seq x y z
N MET A 1 15.52 -2.20 6.69
CA MET A 1 15.11 -1.30 7.81
C MET A 1 14.51 0.01 7.33
N THR A 2 14.91 0.59 6.24
CA THR A 2 14.39 1.88 5.74
C THR A 2 13.09 1.78 4.93
N ASN A 3 12.75 0.62 4.38
CA ASN A 3 11.50 0.42 3.62
C ASN A 3 10.23 0.45 4.51
N HIS A 4 10.33 0.00 5.74
CA HIS A 4 9.18 -0.02 6.66
C HIS A 4 8.75 1.36 7.14
N TYR A 5 9.65 2.36 7.17
CA TYR A 5 9.34 3.67 7.78
C TYR A 5 8.72 4.69 6.84
N ILE A 6 9.02 4.65 5.55
CA ILE A 6 8.29 5.47 4.57
C ILE A 6 6.95 4.79 4.23
N GLN A 7 6.92 3.48 4.24
CA GLN A 7 5.70 2.68 4.16
C GLN A 7 4.83 2.85 5.41
N MET A 8 5.39 2.84 6.64
CA MET A 8 4.60 3.10 7.85
C MET A 8 4.02 4.51 7.93
N SER A 9 4.65 5.54 7.37
CA SER A 9 4.03 6.88 7.33
C SER A 9 2.98 7.00 6.22
N SER A 10 3.12 6.33 5.09
CA SER A 10 2.09 6.22 4.06
C SER A 10 1.05 5.14 4.42
N ASP A 11 1.46 3.97 4.91
CA ASP A 11 0.56 2.88 5.28
C ASP A 11 -0.24 3.17 6.56
N GLN A 12 0.32 3.91 7.52
CA GLN A 12 -0.48 4.36 8.67
C GLN A 12 -1.49 5.44 8.27
N TYR A 13 -1.22 6.26 7.25
CA TYR A 13 -2.18 7.19 6.70
C TYR A 13 -3.12 6.53 5.67
N SER A 14 -2.64 5.64 4.82
CA SER A 14 -3.44 4.91 3.83
C SER A 14 -4.39 3.91 4.49
N ARG A 15 -3.97 3.20 5.54
CA ARG A 15 -4.87 2.35 6.35
C ARG A 15 -5.92 3.13 7.14
N SER A 16 -5.75 4.45 7.29
CA SER A 16 -6.75 5.34 7.91
C SER A 16 -7.74 5.94 6.94
N ILE A 17 -7.57 5.75 5.62
CA ILE A 17 -8.35 6.44 4.57
C ILE A 17 -8.85 5.41 3.54
N GLU A 18 -9.52 4.36 3.98
CA GLU A 18 -10.41 3.60 3.12
C GLU A 18 -11.79 4.28 3.10
N LEU A 19 -12.17 4.78 1.94
CA LEU A 19 -13.41 5.51 1.73
C LEU A 19 -14.51 4.55 1.26
N GLY A 20 -15.59 4.46 2.00
CA GLY A 20 -16.71 3.61 1.70
C GLY A 20 -17.59 4.09 0.53
N GLU A 21 -18.01 3.17 -0.32
CA GLU A 21 -18.97 3.40 -1.41
C GLU A 21 -20.40 3.07 -1.03
N VAL A 22 -21.32 3.89 -1.54
CA VAL A 22 -22.76 3.62 -1.53
C VAL A 22 -23.16 3.08 -2.91
N THR A 23 -23.64 1.85 -2.98
CA THR A 23 -24.22 1.30 -4.22
C THR A 23 -25.71 1.56 -4.29
N PRO A 24 -26.24 2.02 -5.44
CA PRO A 24 -27.69 1.92 -5.69
C PRO A 24 -28.04 0.55 -6.24
N ASP A 25 -29.04 -0.08 -5.63
CA ASP A 25 -29.67 -1.31 -6.12
C ASP A 25 -30.28 -1.11 -7.52
N ILE A 26 -29.77 -1.85 -8.50
CA ILE A 26 -30.46 -2.04 -9.77
C ILE A 26 -30.86 -3.51 -9.86
N LYS A 27 -32.16 -3.75 -9.69
CA LYS A 27 -32.78 -5.03 -10.04
C LYS A 27 -32.81 -5.17 -11.55
N ILE A 28 -32.22 -6.25 -12.05
CA ILE A 28 -32.40 -6.70 -13.41
C ILE A 28 -33.28 -7.96 -13.37
N ASP A 29 -34.52 -7.79 -13.78
CA ASP A 29 -35.41 -8.92 -14.07
C ASP A 29 -34.97 -9.59 -15.38
N GLY A 30 -34.64 -10.87 -15.30
CA GLY A 30 -34.32 -11.70 -16.44
C GLY A 30 -35.57 -12.34 -17.03
N ASN A 31 -35.79 -12.16 -18.30
CA ASN A 31 -36.60 -13.07 -19.10
C ASN A 31 -35.87 -13.37 -20.41
N ILE A 32 -35.44 -14.62 -20.53
CA ILE A 32 -34.91 -15.16 -21.78
C ILE A 32 -36.03 -15.99 -22.43
N GLU A 33 -36.61 -15.46 -23.47
CA GLU A 33 -37.51 -16.22 -24.36
C GLU A 33 -36.73 -16.78 -25.53
N ASN A 34 -36.87 -18.11 -25.71
CA ASN A 34 -36.41 -18.90 -26.84
C ASN A 34 -37.11 -18.48 -28.13
N GLN A 35 -36.40 -18.13 -29.18
CA GLN A 35 -36.93 -18.16 -30.53
C GLN A 35 -36.19 -19.17 -31.41
N LYS A 36 -37.00 -20.14 -31.88
CA LYS A 36 -36.65 -21.15 -32.89
C LYS A 36 -36.46 -20.49 -34.25
N MET A 37 -35.41 -20.84 -34.95
CA MET A 37 -35.26 -20.54 -36.37
C MET A 37 -36.12 -21.51 -37.22
N VAL A 38 -36.92 -20.93 -38.06
CA VAL A 38 -37.67 -21.62 -39.15
C VAL A 38 -36.91 -21.43 -40.45
N ALA A 39 -36.68 -22.54 -41.12
CA ALA A 39 -36.12 -22.59 -42.47
C ALA A 39 -37.16 -22.18 -43.52
N SER A 40 -36.77 -21.40 -44.52
CA SER A 40 -37.57 -21.20 -45.74
C SER A 40 -36.71 -21.15 -47.01
N ASN A 41 -36.88 -22.18 -47.80
CA ASN A 41 -37.04 -22.25 -49.24
C ASN A 41 -36.10 -21.48 -50.19
N SER A 42 -35.46 -22.30 -51.01
CA SER A 42 -34.86 -21.99 -52.30
C SER A 42 -35.89 -21.75 -53.40
N PRO A 43 -35.60 -21.03 -54.47
CA PRO A 43 -36.30 -21.10 -55.72
C PRO A 43 -35.53 -21.86 -56.78
N GLU A 44 -36.25 -22.66 -57.53
CA GLU A 44 -35.92 -23.38 -58.73
C GLU A 44 -35.39 -22.50 -59.88
N ILE A 45 -34.48 -23.06 -60.67
CA ILE A 45 -34.20 -22.59 -62.02
C ILE A 45 -34.17 -23.83 -62.94
N ASP A 46 -35.14 -23.89 -63.83
CA ASP A 46 -35.31 -24.89 -64.86
C ASP A 46 -34.64 -24.48 -66.20
N PRO A 47 -34.60 -25.33 -67.22
CA PRO A 47 -33.38 -25.74 -67.93
C PRO A 47 -33.28 -25.17 -69.34
N ILE A 48 -32.08 -25.05 -69.83
CA ILE A 48 -31.84 -25.06 -71.34
C ILE A 48 -30.54 -25.83 -71.59
N PHE A 49 -30.67 -27.01 -72.14
CA PHE A 49 -29.79 -27.50 -73.24
C PHE A 49 -30.32 -28.84 -73.76
N LYS A 50 -31.01 -28.77 -74.89
CA LYS A 50 -31.21 -29.91 -75.78
C LYS A 50 -30.06 -29.96 -76.79
N GLY A 51 -29.50 -31.16 -76.92
CA GLY A 51 -28.99 -31.67 -78.20
C GLY A 51 -27.48 -31.57 -78.39
N LEU A 52 -26.84 -32.71 -78.17
CA LEU A 52 -25.80 -33.24 -79.08
C LEU A 52 -25.59 -34.73 -78.76
N ARG A 53 -26.10 -35.57 -79.62
CA ARG A 53 -25.78 -36.99 -79.68
C ARG A 53 -24.35 -37.13 -80.17
N SER A 54 -23.48 -37.81 -79.45
CA SER A 54 -22.29 -38.42 -79.99
C SER A 54 -22.03 -39.79 -79.35
N GLU A 55 -21.62 -40.74 -80.17
CA GLU A 55 -21.52 -42.17 -79.95
C GLU A 55 -20.75 -42.59 -78.71
N HIS A 56 -21.36 -43.39 -77.86
CA HIS A 56 -20.71 -44.05 -76.73
C HIS A 56 -19.89 -45.26 -77.20
N ARG A 57 -18.53 -45.07 -77.29
CA ARG A 57 -17.60 -46.23 -77.17
C ARG A 57 -17.56 -46.56 -75.65
N LYS A 58 -18.13 -47.69 -75.28
CA LYS A 58 -18.06 -48.23 -73.92
C LYS A 58 -16.58 -48.49 -73.55
N MET A 59 -16.02 -47.56 -72.69
CA MET A 59 -14.74 -47.78 -72.08
C MET A 59 -14.87 -48.91 -71.03
N SER A 60 -13.93 -49.85 -71.01
CA SER A 60 -13.98 -50.92 -70.00
C SER A 60 -13.86 -50.38 -68.59
N TRP A 61 -14.56 -50.96 -67.60
CA TRP A 61 -14.55 -50.55 -66.20
C TRP A 61 -13.13 -50.47 -65.64
N GLU A 62 -12.19 -51.26 -66.08
CA GLU A 62 -10.78 -51.24 -65.69
C GLU A 62 -10.09 -49.92 -66.07
N LYS A 63 -10.37 -49.37 -67.26
CA LYS A 63 -9.81 -48.11 -67.74
C LYS A 63 -10.39 -46.91 -66.96
N ILE A 64 -11.68 -46.96 -66.58
CA ILE A 64 -12.33 -45.93 -65.72
C ILE A 64 -11.73 -45.99 -64.35
N LEU A 65 -11.52 -47.18 -63.78
CA LEU A 65 -10.91 -47.35 -62.46
C LEU A 65 -9.47 -46.84 -62.42
N LEU A 66 -8.67 -47.12 -63.45
CA LEU A 66 -7.30 -46.60 -63.56
C LEU A 66 -7.23 -45.06 -63.66
N ILE A 67 -8.15 -44.43 -64.39
CA ILE A 67 -8.23 -43.00 -64.53
C ILE A 67 -8.64 -42.36 -63.14
N LEU A 68 -9.61 -43.00 -62.47
CA LEU A 68 -10.00 -42.56 -61.13
C LEU A 68 -8.86 -42.63 -60.07
N ILE A 69 -8.14 -43.76 -60.11
CA ILE A 69 -6.96 -43.93 -59.21
C ILE A 69 -5.90 -42.90 -59.56
N PHE A 70 -5.63 -42.61 -60.82
CA PHE A 70 -4.66 -41.59 -61.24
C PHE A 70 -5.07 -40.18 -60.83
N ILE A 71 -6.36 -39.84 -60.95
CA ILE A 71 -6.90 -38.55 -60.49
C ILE A 71 -6.79 -38.43 -58.96
N ILE A 72 -7.13 -39.46 -58.20
CA ILE A 72 -7.04 -39.51 -56.77
C ILE A 72 -5.57 -39.33 -56.29
N THR A 73 -4.62 -40.03 -56.96
CA THR A 73 -3.19 -39.88 -56.62
C THR A 73 -2.65 -38.47 -56.89
N ILE A 74 -3.09 -37.81 -57.98
CA ILE A 74 -2.74 -36.43 -58.28
C ILE A 74 -3.34 -35.48 -57.21
N ILE A 75 -4.58 -35.67 -56.82
CA ILE A 75 -5.22 -34.85 -55.77
C ILE A 75 -4.50 -35.01 -54.40
N LEU A 76 -4.15 -36.25 -54.05
CA LEU A 76 -3.39 -36.54 -52.83
C LEU A 76 -1.99 -35.92 -52.88
N LEU A 77 -1.30 -35.96 -54.00
CA LEU A 77 -0.01 -35.28 -54.18
C LEU A 77 -0.13 -33.79 -54.11
N LEU A 78 -1.16 -33.20 -54.73
CA LEU A 78 -1.40 -31.73 -54.58
C LEU A 78 -1.73 -31.34 -53.14
N LEU A 79 -2.55 -32.11 -52.42
CA LEU A 79 -2.85 -31.92 -51.03
C LEU A 79 -1.59 -32.04 -50.14
N LEU A 80 -0.73 -33.02 -50.45
CA LEU A 80 0.54 -33.18 -49.73
C LEU A 80 1.48 -31.98 -49.96
N VAL A 81 1.57 -31.47 -51.19
CA VAL A 81 2.37 -30.27 -51.53
C VAL A 81 1.82 -29.04 -50.85
N VAL A 82 0.49 -28.86 -50.80
CA VAL A 82 -0.14 -27.74 -50.06
C VAL A 82 0.11 -27.86 -48.54
N LEU A 83 0.00 -29.06 -47.97
CA LEU A 83 0.30 -29.33 -46.58
C LEU A 83 1.79 -29.07 -46.25
N LEU A 84 2.71 -29.54 -47.08
CA LEU A 84 4.13 -29.30 -46.93
C LEU A 84 4.50 -27.81 -47.08
N SER A 85 3.88 -27.12 -48.06
CA SER A 85 4.11 -25.68 -48.23
C SER A 85 3.52 -24.84 -47.06
N SER A 86 2.35 -25.22 -46.55
CA SER A 86 1.76 -24.57 -45.38
C SER A 86 2.59 -24.79 -44.09
N THR A 87 3.10 -26.01 -43.87
CA THR A 87 3.96 -26.31 -42.72
C THR A 87 5.35 -25.68 -42.83
N MET A 88 5.93 -25.57 -44.03
CA MET A 88 7.18 -24.83 -44.23
C MET A 88 6.99 -23.32 -44.14
N GLY A 89 5.88 -22.79 -44.65
CA GLY A 89 5.53 -21.37 -44.54
C GLY A 89 5.35 -20.93 -43.08
N THR A 90 4.61 -21.70 -42.29
CA THR A 90 4.40 -21.40 -40.86
C THR A 90 5.68 -21.55 -40.03
N ARG A 91 6.53 -22.55 -40.32
CA ARG A 91 7.82 -22.67 -39.64
C ARG A 91 8.79 -21.53 -39.99
N SER A 92 8.80 -21.05 -41.23
CA SER A 92 9.69 -19.97 -41.65
C SER A 92 9.23 -18.60 -41.10
N ILE A 93 7.93 -18.38 -40.92
CA ILE A 93 7.38 -17.16 -40.31
C ILE A 93 7.63 -17.17 -38.80
N GLN A 94 7.41 -18.29 -38.12
CA GLN A 94 7.63 -18.44 -36.70
C GLN A 94 9.11 -18.30 -36.31
N ASN A 95 10.03 -18.85 -37.12
CA ASN A 95 11.47 -18.67 -36.87
C ASN A 95 11.99 -17.27 -37.26
N ARG A 96 11.34 -16.55 -38.17
CA ARG A 96 11.73 -15.15 -38.50
C ARG A 96 11.28 -14.13 -37.45
N GLU A 97 10.18 -14.37 -36.74
CA GLU A 97 9.77 -13.49 -35.61
C GLU A 97 10.66 -13.68 -34.38
N LEU A 98 11.22 -14.88 -34.17
CA LEU A 98 12.12 -15.14 -33.03
C LEU A 98 13.54 -14.57 -33.20
N ASP A 99 14.00 -14.32 -34.42
CA ASP A 99 15.36 -13.84 -34.71
C ASP A 99 15.44 -12.33 -35.03
N SER A 100 14.32 -11.64 -35.18
CA SER A 100 14.37 -10.20 -35.47
C SER A 100 14.51 -9.40 -34.15
N PRO A 101 15.52 -8.53 -34.02
CA PRO A 101 15.66 -7.68 -32.84
C PRO A 101 14.44 -6.77 -32.68
N CYS A 102 13.95 -6.60 -31.45
CA CYS A 102 12.88 -5.66 -31.18
C CYS A 102 13.39 -4.23 -31.34
N LEU A 103 12.93 -3.53 -32.38
CA LEU A 103 13.33 -2.17 -32.74
C LEU A 103 12.25 -1.12 -32.42
N THR A 104 11.23 -1.46 -31.65
CA THR A 104 10.24 -0.48 -31.19
C THR A 104 10.89 0.54 -30.27
N VAL A 105 10.29 1.73 -30.15
CA VAL A 105 10.79 2.80 -29.25
C VAL A 105 10.95 2.27 -27.83
N SER A 106 9.97 1.52 -27.31
CA SER A 106 10.02 0.93 -25.97
C SER A 106 11.19 -0.03 -25.80
N CYS A 107 11.48 -0.89 -26.79
CA CYS A 107 12.62 -1.80 -26.75
C CYS A 107 13.97 -1.06 -26.78
N LEU A 108 14.09 -0.02 -27.61
CA LEU A 108 15.32 0.76 -27.69
C LEU A 108 15.57 1.52 -26.38
N GLN A 109 14.52 2.11 -25.80
CA GLN A 109 14.62 2.78 -24.49
C GLN A 109 15.06 1.80 -23.39
N ALA A 110 14.42 0.64 -23.31
CA ALA A 110 14.77 -0.41 -22.35
C ALA A 110 16.22 -0.90 -22.54
N ALA A 111 16.66 -1.10 -23.77
CA ALA A 111 18.04 -1.51 -24.07
C ALA A 111 19.06 -0.47 -23.61
N VAL A 112 18.76 0.83 -23.76
CA VAL A 112 19.61 1.93 -23.26
C VAL A 112 19.68 1.92 -21.73
N GLU A 113 18.54 1.72 -21.04
CA GLU A 113 18.48 1.69 -19.59
C GLU A 113 19.25 0.48 -19.03
N ILE A 114 19.05 -0.70 -19.61
CA ILE A 114 19.82 -1.91 -19.24
C ILE A 114 21.32 -1.65 -19.43
N ARG A 115 21.72 -1.11 -20.58
CA ARG A 115 23.15 -0.84 -20.87
C ARG A 115 23.76 0.17 -19.89
N LYS A 116 23.00 1.17 -19.45
CA LYS A 116 23.41 2.11 -18.42
C LYS A 116 23.59 1.48 -17.04
N SER A 117 22.82 0.43 -16.73
CA SER A 117 22.86 -0.24 -15.43
C SER A 117 23.96 -1.28 -15.31
N LEU A 118 24.32 -1.94 -16.43
CA LEU A 118 25.26 -3.06 -16.47
C LEU A 118 26.71 -2.65 -16.14
N ASN A 119 27.29 -3.31 -15.13
CA ASN A 119 28.72 -3.27 -14.87
C ASN A 119 29.40 -4.50 -15.51
N THR A 120 29.84 -4.34 -16.75
CA THR A 120 30.45 -5.43 -17.52
C THR A 120 31.85 -5.84 -17.06
N SER A 121 32.45 -5.15 -16.08
CA SER A 121 33.71 -5.55 -15.47
C SER A 121 33.54 -6.65 -14.40
N VAL A 122 32.31 -6.90 -13.95
CA VAL A 122 31.98 -7.93 -12.96
C VAL A 122 31.52 -9.20 -13.67
N ASN A 123 32.02 -10.36 -13.22
CA ASN A 123 31.55 -11.64 -13.73
C ASN A 123 30.18 -11.97 -13.13
N PRO A 124 29.14 -12.19 -13.95
CA PRO A 124 27.78 -12.46 -13.46
C PRO A 124 27.66 -13.74 -12.62
N CYS A 125 28.56 -14.70 -12.79
CA CYS A 125 28.59 -15.93 -12.00
C CYS A 125 29.10 -15.73 -10.56
N TYR A 126 29.83 -14.64 -10.29
CA TYR A 126 30.31 -14.31 -8.96
C TYR A 126 29.39 -13.36 -8.22
N ASP A 127 28.93 -12.30 -8.89
CA ASP A 127 28.03 -11.31 -8.32
C ASP A 127 27.07 -10.77 -9.40
N PHE A 128 25.94 -11.46 -9.53
CA PHE A 128 24.93 -11.10 -10.52
C PHE A 128 24.31 -9.73 -10.24
N SER A 129 24.11 -9.38 -8.97
CA SER A 129 23.54 -8.08 -8.58
C SER A 129 24.46 -6.93 -9.00
N GLN A 130 25.75 -7.03 -8.72
CA GLN A 130 26.72 -6.04 -9.16
C GLN A 130 26.90 -5.99 -10.69
N PHE A 131 26.78 -7.15 -11.36
CA PHE A 131 26.80 -7.18 -12.83
C PHE A 131 25.63 -6.40 -13.42
N VAL A 132 24.39 -6.60 -12.95
CA VAL A 132 23.19 -6.00 -13.55
C VAL A 132 22.93 -4.56 -13.07
N CYS A 133 23.28 -4.21 -11.83
CA CYS A 133 22.92 -2.94 -11.19
C CYS A 133 24.12 -2.08 -10.79
N GLY A 134 25.33 -2.64 -10.77
CA GLY A 134 26.50 -1.99 -10.15
C GLY A 134 26.89 -0.65 -10.78
N LYS A 135 26.74 -0.51 -12.10
CA LYS A 135 27.00 0.77 -12.78
C LYS A 135 25.96 1.81 -12.42
N TRP A 136 24.67 1.46 -12.45
CA TRP A 136 23.60 2.35 -12.03
C TRP A 136 23.83 2.84 -10.59
N GLN A 137 24.14 1.93 -9.67
CA GLN A 137 24.38 2.27 -8.27
C GLN A 137 25.56 3.26 -8.09
N SER A 138 26.63 3.09 -8.87
CA SER A 138 27.83 3.95 -8.78
C SER A 138 27.63 5.35 -9.40
N GLU A 139 26.72 5.49 -10.37
CA GLU A 139 26.46 6.74 -11.08
C GLU A 139 25.32 7.59 -10.47
N GLN A 140 24.52 6.99 -9.53
CA GLN A 140 23.42 7.74 -8.93
C GLN A 140 23.89 8.72 -7.87
N ILE A 141 23.29 9.89 -7.88
CA ILE A 141 23.42 10.90 -6.83
C ILE A 141 22.16 10.84 -5.99
N LEU A 142 22.33 10.66 -4.68
CA LEU A 142 21.22 10.63 -3.74
C LEU A 142 20.43 11.95 -3.79
N PRO A 143 19.11 11.92 -4.08
CA PRO A 143 18.31 13.14 -4.14
C PRO A 143 18.25 13.87 -2.80
N LYS A 144 18.15 15.19 -2.83
CA LYS A 144 17.98 15.99 -1.62
C LYS A 144 16.78 15.52 -0.80
N GLY A 145 16.96 15.42 0.50
CA GLY A 145 15.90 14.99 1.42
C GLY A 145 15.61 13.49 1.42
N SER A 146 16.45 12.68 0.74
CA SER A 146 16.34 11.21 0.70
C SER A 146 17.52 10.57 1.42
N SER A 147 17.28 9.43 2.07
CA SER A 147 18.30 8.56 2.69
C SER A 147 18.61 7.32 1.84
N ARG A 148 17.80 7.08 0.81
CA ARG A 148 17.94 5.98 -0.15
C ARG A 148 17.52 6.45 -1.53
N TYR A 149 17.90 5.68 -2.55
CA TYR A 149 17.46 5.89 -3.92
C TYR A 149 17.39 4.55 -4.65
N SER A 150 16.22 4.22 -5.14
CA SER A 150 15.90 2.96 -5.82
C SER A 150 15.15 3.23 -7.11
N THR A 151 14.90 2.21 -7.92
CA THR A 151 14.06 2.30 -9.11
C THR A 151 12.64 2.79 -8.78
N PHE A 152 12.09 2.40 -7.64
CA PHE A 152 10.81 2.93 -7.15
C PHE A 152 10.85 4.44 -6.95
N ASP A 153 11.94 4.96 -6.38
CA ASP A 153 12.10 6.40 -6.14
C ASP A 153 12.26 7.19 -7.45
N VAL A 154 12.90 6.60 -8.47
CA VAL A 154 12.96 7.20 -9.83
C VAL A 154 11.57 7.37 -10.39
N VAL A 155 10.79 6.29 -10.43
CA VAL A 155 9.41 6.30 -10.96
C VAL A 155 8.52 7.26 -10.16
N ASN A 156 8.63 7.22 -8.82
CA ASN A 156 7.87 8.11 -7.95
C ASN A 156 8.20 9.59 -8.20
N THR A 157 9.47 9.92 -8.41
CA THR A 157 9.90 11.28 -8.73
C THR A 157 9.27 11.79 -10.04
N ASP A 158 9.23 10.95 -11.07
CA ASP A 158 8.62 11.33 -12.36
C ASP A 158 7.09 11.44 -12.24
N LEU A 159 6.48 10.55 -11.46
CA LEU A 159 5.06 10.62 -11.15
C LEU A 159 4.69 11.91 -10.41
N PHE A 160 5.50 12.32 -9.43
CA PHE A 160 5.32 13.60 -8.73
C PHE A 160 5.38 14.80 -9.69
N LYS A 161 6.27 14.79 -10.68
CA LYS A 161 6.33 15.84 -11.73
C LYS A 161 5.06 15.86 -12.59
N ILE A 162 4.50 14.69 -12.90
CA ILE A 162 3.22 14.58 -13.62
C ILE A 162 2.09 15.16 -12.77
N GLN A 163 2.00 14.75 -11.50
CA GLN A 163 0.99 15.24 -10.57
C GLN A 163 1.10 16.76 -10.35
N LYS A 164 2.32 17.30 -10.24
CA LYS A 164 2.57 18.75 -10.22
C LYS A 164 1.96 19.44 -11.44
N LYS A 165 2.26 18.94 -12.65
CA LYS A 165 1.71 19.50 -13.89
C LYS A 165 0.18 19.48 -13.92
N LEU A 166 -0.44 18.42 -13.40
CA LEU A 166 -1.89 18.32 -13.31
C LEU A 166 -2.46 19.37 -12.33
N LEU A 167 -1.87 19.51 -11.14
CA LEU A 167 -2.31 20.48 -10.13
C LEU A 167 -2.09 21.94 -10.57
N GLU A 168 -1.09 22.20 -11.41
CA GLU A 168 -0.77 23.54 -11.95
C GLU A 168 -1.49 23.84 -13.28
N ASN A 169 -2.24 22.88 -13.86
CA ASN A 169 -2.97 23.07 -15.10
C ASN A 169 -4.09 24.12 -14.94
N PRO A 170 -4.10 25.20 -15.75
CA PRO A 170 -5.12 26.24 -15.69
C PRO A 170 -6.56 25.71 -15.82
N GLU A 171 -6.79 24.65 -16.57
CA GLU A 171 -8.10 24.03 -16.75
C GLU A 171 -8.70 23.56 -15.42
N PHE A 172 -7.88 22.96 -14.55
CA PHE A 172 -8.33 22.52 -13.22
C PHE A 172 -8.39 23.66 -12.20
N LYS A 173 -7.62 24.74 -12.41
CA LYS A 173 -7.64 25.95 -11.56
C LYS A 173 -8.92 26.80 -11.75
N THR A 174 -9.37 26.94 -12.96
CA THR A 174 -10.56 27.77 -13.29
C THR A 174 -11.88 27.05 -13.11
N ASN A 175 -11.86 25.72 -13.08
CA ASN A 175 -13.07 24.92 -12.86
C ASN A 175 -13.46 24.94 -11.38
N SER A 176 -14.67 25.39 -11.06
CA SER A 176 -15.21 25.42 -9.68
C SER A 176 -15.62 24.05 -9.14
N GLY A 177 -15.43 22.98 -9.93
CA GLY A 177 -15.82 21.62 -9.57
C GLY A 177 -14.85 20.97 -8.57
N ILE A 178 -14.97 19.63 -8.46
CA ILE A 178 -14.26 18.80 -7.48
C ILE A 178 -12.73 18.99 -7.54
N TYR A 179 -12.16 19.20 -8.71
CA TYR A 179 -10.71 19.37 -8.90
C TYR A 179 -10.16 20.62 -8.21
N SER A 180 -10.98 21.69 -8.09
CA SER A 180 -10.56 22.92 -7.42
C SER A 180 -10.20 22.70 -5.95
N LYS A 181 -10.75 21.66 -5.29
CA LYS A 181 -10.42 21.35 -3.89
C LYS A 181 -8.96 20.88 -3.77
N ALA A 182 -8.51 19.99 -4.67
CA ALA A 182 -7.13 19.52 -4.69
C ALA A 182 -6.15 20.64 -5.05
N VAL A 183 -6.51 21.47 -6.02
CA VAL A 183 -5.69 22.64 -6.45
C VAL A 183 -5.56 23.66 -5.31
N LYS A 184 -6.66 24.03 -4.64
CA LYS A 184 -6.62 24.96 -3.50
C LYS A 184 -5.80 24.41 -2.33
N LEU A 185 -5.86 23.11 -2.07
CA LEU A 185 -5.01 22.49 -1.03
C LEU A 185 -3.54 22.59 -1.40
N TYR A 186 -3.19 22.32 -2.68
CA TYR A 186 -1.84 22.48 -3.21
C TYR A 186 -1.36 23.93 -3.13
N ASP A 187 -2.18 24.88 -3.60
CA ASP A 187 -1.86 26.30 -3.57
C ASP A 187 -1.71 26.83 -2.13
N SER A 188 -2.57 26.40 -1.18
CA SER A 188 -2.43 26.75 0.24
C SER A 188 -1.12 26.27 0.86
N CYS A 189 -0.67 25.08 0.45
CA CYS A 189 0.61 24.53 0.86
C CYS A 189 1.80 25.29 0.27
N LEU A 190 1.71 25.76 -0.99
CA LEU A 190 2.76 26.53 -1.65
C LEU A 190 2.90 27.95 -1.14
N ASN A 191 1.87 28.50 -0.51
CA ASN A 191 1.82 29.90 -0.04
C ASN A 191 2.72 30.13 1.17
N LEU A 192 4.05 30.05 0.97
CA LEU A 192 5.03 30.20 2.04
C LEU A 192 4.99 31.58 2.70
N ASP A 193 4.71 32.65 1.93
CA ASP A 193 4.61 34.00 2.49
C ASP A 193 3.52 34.06 3.56
N ARG A 194 2.35 33.47 3.29
CA ARG A 194 1.27 33.40 4.25
C ARG A 194 1.62 32.50 5.45
N ILE A 195 2.15 31.29 5.18
CA ILE A 195 2.55 30.35 6.22
C ILE A 195 3.61 30.96 7.16
N ASN A 196 4.62 31.63 6.58
CA ASN A 196 5.68 32.29 7.32
C ASN A 196 5.16 33.48 8.13
N SER A 197 4.24 34.28 7.57
CA SER A 197 3.64 35.41 8.29
C SER A 197 2.83 34.98 9.53
N LEU A 198 2.24 33.78 9.49
CA LEU A 198 1.49 33.21 10.62
C LEU A 198 2.41 32.58 11.68
N GLY A 199 3.55 32.03 11.28
CA GLY A 199 4.53 31.42 12.19
C GLY A 199 3.91 30.32 13.06
N ALA A 200 3.92 30.51 14.38
CA ALA A 200 3.37 29.57 15.38
C ALA A 200 1.87 29.77 15.66
N ILE A 201 1.26 30.86 15.18
CA ILE A 201 -0.13 31.25 15.54
C ILE A 201 -1.14 30.13 15.31
N PRO A 202 -1.17 29.43 14.14
CA PRO A 202 -2.15 28.38 13.90
C PRO A 202 -2.08 27.25 14.93
N LEU A 203 -0.87 26.82 15.29
CA LEU A 203 -0.66 25.78 16.29
C LEU A 203 -1.09 26.23 17.69
N VAL A 204 -0.71 27.44 18.09
CA VAL A 204 -1.10 27.99 19.41
C VAL A 204 -2.63 28.13 19.51
N THR A 205 -3.27 28.60 18.45
CA THR A 205 -4.74 28.67 18.35
C THR A 205 -5.38 27.28 18.45
N TYR A 206 -4.82 26.30 17.75
CA TYR A 206 -5.26 24.90 17.84
C TYR A 206 -5.16 24.37 19.27
N LEU A 207 -4.00 24.55 19.92
CA LEU A 207 -3.78 24.10 21.31
C LEU A 207 -4.76 24.75 22.28
N ASN A 208 -5.02 26.05 22.15
CA ASN A 208 -5.96 26.77 22.98
C ASN A 208 -7.41 26.27 22.76
N ARG A 209 -7.80 26.05 21.52
CA ARG A 209 -9.13 25.51 21.18
C ARG A 209 -9.33 24.10 21.75
N THR A 210 -8.35 23.22 21.58
CA THR A 210 -8.46 21.80 21.92
C THR A 210 -8.23 21.57 23.43
N PHE A 211 -7.26 22.25 24.03
CA PHE A 211 -6.85 22.00 25.40
C PHE A 211 -7.23 23.12 26.36
N GLY A 212 -7.86 24.20 25.89
CA GLY A 212 -8.23 25.35 26.75
C GLY A 212 -9.16 24.95 27.91
N ALA A 213 -10.12 24.06 27.68
CA ALA A 213 -11.00 23.50 28.71
C ALA A 213 -10.24 22.70 29.79
N TYR A 214 -9.05 22.19 29.46
CA TYR A 214 -8.15 21.45 30.34
C TYR A 214 -7.00 22.29 30.88
N GLY A 215 -7.04 23.62 30.70
CA GLY A 215 -6.04 24.56 31.21
C GLY A 215 -4.98 25.01 30.21
N GLY A 216 -5.13 24.66 28.92
CA GLY A 216 -4.15 25.00 27.88
C GLY A 216 -2.81 24.31 28.09
N TRP A 217 -1.72 24.85 27.54
CA TRP A 217 -0.37 24.31 27.74
C TRP A 217 0.44 25.21 28.69
N GLU A 218 0.73 24.68 29.88
CA GLU A 218 1.48 25.38 30.91
C GLU A 218 2.81 25.95 30.40
N MET A 219 3.50 25.25 29.50
CA MET A 219 4.77 25.74 28.97
C MET A 219 4.64 27.06 28.19
N LEU A 220 3.46 27.36 27.62
CA LEU A 220 3.18 28.61 26.89
C LEU A 220 2.71 29.74 27.75
N THR A 221 2.35 29.50 29.04
CA THR A 221 1.84 30.54 29.95
C THR A 221 2.95 31.22 30.71
N ASN A 222 2.70 32.47 31.13
CA ASN A 222 3.65 33.23 31.97
C ASN A 222 3.50 32.91 33.45
N ASP A 223 2.39 32.32 33.89
CA ASP A 223 2.09 32.04 35.28
C ASP A 223 2.57 30.66 35.73
N LEU A 224 3.05 30.59 36.97
CA LEU A 224 3.25 29.34 37.72
C LEU A 224 1.88 28.85 38.19
N ASN A 225 1.23 28.26 37.36
CA ASN A 225 0.07 27.37 37.28
C ASN A 225 -0.96 27.25 38.42
N PRO A 226 -2.17 27.82 38.26
CA PRO A 226 -3.37 27.40 38.97
C PRO A 226 -4.19 26.26 38.28
N THR A 227 -3.86 25.89 37.02
CA THR A 227 -4.75 25.05 36.20
C THR A 227 -4.41 23.54 36.20
N LEU A 228 -3.19 23.16 36.58
CA LEU A 228 -2.79 21.73 36.67
C LEU A 228 -3.52 20.97 37.78
N ASP A 229 -4.03 21.61 38.78
CA ASP A 229 -4.83 20.97 39.85
C ASP A 229 -6.14 20.39 39.27
N LYS A 230 -6.69 21.03 38.25
CA LYS A 230 -7.91 20.62 37.57
C LYS A 230 -7.65 19.65 36.38
N TRP A 231 -6.38 19.49 35.99
CA TRP A 231 -6.04 18.62 34.87
C TRP A 231 -6.13 17.17 35.29
N ASP A 232 -6.83 16.37 34.45
CA ASP A 232 -7.01 14.96 34.65
C ASP A 232 -6.79 14.25 33.29
N LEU A 233 -5.77 13.39 33.23
CA LEU A 233 -5.45 12.61 32.03
C LEU A 233 -6.63 11.80 31.54
N ALA A 234 -7.42 11.19 32.43
CA ALA A 234 -8.57 10.40 32.06
C ALA A 234 -9.61 11.23 31.30
N LYS A 235 -9.87 12.46 31.73
CA LYS A 235 -10.79 13.38 31.07
C LYS A 235 -10.27 13.86 29.71
N VAL A 236 -8.98 14.08 29.61
CA VAL A 236 -8.32 14.47 28.35
C VAL A 236 -8.41 13.32 27.31
N ILE A 237 -8.20 12.07 27.74
CA ILE A 237 -8.28 10.89 26.86
C ILE A 237 -9.74 10.58 26.43
N GLU A 238 -10.74 10.94 27.24
CA GLU A 238 -12.15 10.83 26.85
C GLU A 238 -12.51 11.75 25.67
N ASP A 239 -11.80 12.86 25.48
CA ASP A 239 -12.06 13.78 24.37
C ASP A 239 -11.64 13.16 23.04
N PRO A 240 -12.57 12.92 22.11
CA PRO A 240 -12.25 12.27 20.84
C PRO A 240 -11.39 13.14 19.91
N MET A 241 -11.32 14.47 20.16
CA MET A 241 -10.49 15.40 19.38
C MET A 241 -9.04 15.43 19.87
N VAL A 242 -8.77 14.84 21.03
CA VAL A 242 -7.43 14.70 21.56
C VAL A 242 -6.83 13.38 21.11
N GLU A 243 -5.73 13.45 20.39
CA GLU A 243 -4.95 12.28 20.08
C GLU A 243 -4.29 11.72 21.32
N THR A 244 -4.66 10.52 21.68
CA THR A 244 -4.19 9.93 22.94
C THR A 244 -2.75 9.45 22.82
N PRO A 245 -1.91 9.75 23.82
CA PRO A 245 -0.49 9.39 23.76
C PRO A 245 -0.23 7.90 24.05
N ILE A 246 -1.22 7.18 24.57
CA ILE A 246 -1.07 5.82 25.08
C ILE A 246 -1.68 4.81 24.13
N ILE A 247 -2.86 5.13 23.62
CA ILE A 247 -3.72 4.21 22.88
C ILE A 247 -4.21 4.85 21.59
N ARG A 248 -4.51 4.01 20.64
CA ARG A 248 -5.21 4.36 19.40
C ARG A 248 -6.42 3.44 19.26
N ILE A 249 -7.56 4.02 18.98
CA ILE A 249 -8.79 3.26 18.68
C ILE A 249 -9.13 3.50 17.22
N ILE A 250 -9.23 2.43 16.46
CA ILE A 250 -9.58 2.45 15.04
C ILE A 250 -10.64 1.38 14.75
N VAL A 251 -11.34 1.54 13.64
CA VAL A 251 -12.19 0.51 13.07
C VAL A 251 -11.43 -0.19 11.96
N GLN A 252 -11.38 -1.50 11.98
CA GLN A 252 -10.77 -2.35 10.95
C GLN A 252 -11.64 -3.58 10.72
N GLU A 253 -11.36 -4.32 9.68
CA GLU A 253 -11.98 -5.62 9.44
C GLU A 253 -11.61 -6.60 10.56
N ASP A 254 -12.56 -7.43 11.00
CA ASP A 254 -12.31 -8.47 11.99
C ASP A 254 -11.52 -9.61 11.33
N GLU A 255 -10.26 -9.78 11.71
CA GLU A 255 -9.35 -10.77 11.11
C GLU A 255 -9.88 -12.23 11.20
N LYS A 256 -10.73 -12.54 12.17
CA LYS A 256 -11.38 -13.87 12.27
C LYS A 256 -12.78 -13.92 11.66
N ASN A 257 -13.28 -12.81 11.16
CA ASN A 257 -14.54 -12.70 10.44
C ASN A 257 -14.49 -11.51 9.47
N SER A 258 -13.87 -11.69 8.33
CA SER A 258 -13.66 -10.67 7.31
C SER A 258 -14.95 -10.04 6.76
N SER A 259 -16.14 -10.58 7.13
CA SER A 259 -17.44 -10.04 6.72
C SER A 259 -17.96 -8.88 7.60
N ARG A 260 -17.23 -8.49 8.65
CA ARG A 260 -17.61 -7.40 9.55
C ARG A 260 -16.44 -6.52 9.95
N ASN A 261 -16.75 -5.29 10.33
CA ASN A 261 -15.80 -4.38 10.96
C ASN A 261 -15.88 -4.47 12.49
N ILE A 262 -14.75 -4.22 13.15
CA ILE A 262 -14.62 -4.27 14.61
C ILE A 262 -13.71 -3.13 15.08
N LEU A 263 -13.93 -2.65 16.31
CA LEU A 263 -12.98 -1.75 16.96
C LEU A 263 -11.69 -2.49 17.32
N ASN A 264 -10.57 -1.81 17.09
CA ASN A 264 -9.25 -2.28 17.49
C ASN A 264 -8.59 -1.26 18.43
N LEU A 265 -8.15 -1.71 19.58
CA LEU A 265 -7.41 -0.95 20.57
C LEU A 265 -5.92 -1.29 20.43
N GLN A 266 -5.16 -0.33 19.94
CA GLN A 266 -3.72 -0.43 19.72
C GLN A 266 -2.95 0.49 20.64
N LEU A 267 -1.66 0.21 20.83
CA LEU A 267 -0.74 1.19 21.41
C LEU A 267 -0.52 2.35 20.43
N SER A 268 -0.43 3.58 20.97
CA SER A 268 -0.06 4.73 20.16
C SER A 268 1.43 4.65 19.78
N TRP A 269 1.82 5.13 18.61
CA TRP A 269 3.23 5.09 18.16
C TRP A 269 4.16 5.90 19.06
N LEU A 270 5.44 5.52 19.08
CA LEU A 270 6.51 6.26 19.74
C LEU A 270 6.92 7.49 18.92
N LEU A 271 7.55 8.48 19.55
CA LEU A 271 8.10 9.68 18.88
C LEU A 271 9.26 9.34 17.94
N MET A 272 9.94 8.24 18.17
CA MET A 272 10.96 7.62 17.29
C MET A 272 11.00 6.12 17.49
N GLU A 273 11.75 5.42 16.62
CA GLU A 273 11.88 3.96 16.69
C GLU A 273 12.36 3.48 18.06
N ARG A 274 11.73 2.41 18.54
CA ARG A 274 12.01 1.78 19.82
C ARG A 274 13.51 1.50 20.04
N GLN A 275 14.22 1.03 19.01
CA GLN A 275 15.64 0.70 19.09
C GLN A 275 16.55 1.89 19.51
N PHE A 276 16.18 3.12 19.15
CA PHE A 276 16.92 4.33 19.54
C PHE A 276 16.61 4.78 20.96
N LEU A 277 15.44 4.45 21.47
CA LEU A 277 14.98 4.81 22.79
C LEU A 277 15.39 3.81 23.89
N GLN A 278 15.71 2.56 23.55
CA GLN A 278 15.96 1.51 24.53
C GLN A 278 17.36 1.46 25.11
N ASN A 279 18.36 1.85 24.34
CA ASN A 279 19.77 1.77 24.74
C ASN A 279 20.43 3.14 24.65
N GLU A 280 20.15 3.98 25.63
CA GLU A 280 20.66 5.36 25.72
C GLU A 280 22.18 5.47 25.82
N THR A 281 22.86 4.39 26.26
CA THR A 281 24.30 4.37 26.42
C THR A 281 25.07 4.08 25.14
N LYS A 282 24.37 3.54 24.12
CA LYS A 282 24.97 3.29 22.81
C LYS A 282 25.29 4.64 22.14
N PRO A 283 26.56 4.89 21.72
CA PRO A 283 26.95 6.21 21.23
C PRO A 283 26.10 6.77 20.10
N GLU A 284 25.63 5.91 19.19
CA GLU A 284 24.77 6.27 18.06
C GLU A 284 23.38 6.73 18.55
N ASN A 285 22.78 5.96 19.47
CA ASN A 285 21.49 6.29 20.06
C ASN A 285 21.58 7.59 20.88
N LYS A 286 22.63 7.74 21.68
CA LYS A 286 22.86 8.98 22.42
C LYS A 286 22.90 10.20 21.50
N LYS A 287 23.65 10.12 20.39
CA LYS A 287 23.72 11.21 19.42
C LYS A 287 22.33 11.57 18.86
N ILE A 288 21.50 10.58 18.56
CA ILE A 288 20.13 10.80 18.07
C ILE A 288 19.27 11.46 19.15
N LEU A 289 19.34 10.98 20.40
CA LEU A 289 18.60 11.52 21.53
C LEU A 289 19.01 12.96 21.86
N ASP A 290 20.31 13.26 21.83
CA ASP A 290 20.82 14.61 22.04
C ASP A 290 20.29 15.59 20.97
N VAL A 291 20.31 15.19 19.70
CA VAL A 291 19.78 16.01 18.60
C VAL A 291 18.25 16.14 18.68
N PHE A 292 17.54 15.11 19.14
CA PHE A 292 16.10 15.22 19.38
C PHE A 292 15.78 16.17 20.53
N LYS A 293 16.56 16.16 21.58
CA LYS A 293 16.46 17.14 22.67
C LYS A 293 16.68 18.57 22.17
N ASP A 294 17.74 18.79 21.36
CA ASP A 294 17.98 20.07 20.72
C ASP A 294 16.80 20.51 19.84
N TYR A 295 16.21 19.57 19.10
CA TYR A 295 15.00 19.80 18.30
C TYR A 295 13.84 20.29 19.19
N MET A 296 13.58 19.64 20.33
CA MET A 296 12.54 20.07 21.27
C MET A 296 12.81 21.49 21.81
N TYR A 297 14.05 21.80 22.14
CA TYR A 297 14.45 23.12 22.62
C TYR A 297 14.30 24.20 21.55
N ASP A 298 14.71 23.94 20.33
CA ASP A 298 14.61 24.88 19.23
C ASP A 298 13.14 25.16 18.87
N VAL A 299 12.29 24.13 18.88
CA VAL A 299 10.82 24.30 18.77
C VAL A 299 10.27 25.14 19.91
N GLY A 300 10.71 24.87 21.15
CA GLY A 300 10.32 25.64 22.32
C GLY A 300 10.66 27.15 22.19
N LYS A 301 11.81 27.47 21.61
CA LYS A 301 12.20 28.87 21.31
C LYS A 301 11.24 29.54 20.33
N LEU A 302 10.88 28.82 19.22
CA LEU A 302 9.93 29.35 18.22
C LEU A 302 8.52 29.52 18.80
N LEU A 303 8.13 28.67 19.74
CA LEU A 303 6.88 28.79 20.50
C LEU A 303 6.95 29.83 21.62
N LYS A 304 8.09 30.53 21.78
CA LYS A 304 8.35 31.52 22.84
C LYS A 304 8.21 30.96 24.25
N ILE A 305 8.50 29.67 24.43
CA ILE A 305 8.58 29.06 25.74
C ILE A 305 9.78 29.64 26.49
N ARG A 306 9.60 30.01 27.77
CA ARG A 306 10.67 30.55 28.61
C ARG A 306 11.75 29.51 28.87
N LYS A 307 13.01 29.94 28.87
CA LYS A 307 14.18 29.07 29.02
C LYS A 307 14.17 28.24 30.30
N GLU A 308 13.62 28.80 31.37
CA GLU A 308 13.48 28.15 32.69
C GLU A 308 12.61 26.88 32.64
N LYS A 309 11.73 26.76 31.62
CA LYS A 309 10.87 25.61 31.43
C LYS A 309 11.50 24.52 30.51
N PHE A 310 12.68 24.75 29.95
CA PHE A 310 13.29 23.82 28.97
C PHE A 310 13.66 22.47 29.58
N GLU A 311 13.96 22.43 30.91
CA GLU A 311 14.20 21.14 31.58
C GLU A 311 12.99 20.20 31.51
N GLN A 312 11.78 20.74 31.37
CA GLN A 312 10.57 19.94 31.22
C GLN A 312 10.55 19.10 29.92
N PHE A 313 11.29 19.52 28.89
CA PHE A 313 11.47 18.68 27.68
C PHE A 313 12.28 17.41 27.96
N ASN A 314 13.25 17.46 28.86
CA ASN A 314 13.98 16.30 29.31
C ASN A 314 13.09 15.30 30.06
N GLU A 315 12.15 15.81 30.86
CA GLU A 315 11.15 14.97 31.54
C GLU A 315 10.23 14.26 30.54
N ILE A 316 9.81 14.96 29.47
CA ILE A 316 9.03 14.38 28.38
C ILE A 316 9.80 13.25 27.68
N LEU A 317 11.06 13.51 27.31
CA LEU A 317 11.91 12.52 26.64
C LEU A 317 12.17 11.30 27.54
N LYS A 318 12.38 11.52 28.85
CA LYS A 318 12.54 10.44 29.81
C LYS A 318 11.30 9.55 29.90
N LEU A 319 10.10 10.13 29.93
CA LEU A 319 8.85 9.35 29.90
C LEU A 319 8.71 8.57 28.60
N GLU A 320 9.04 9.15 27.44
CA GLU A 320 9.03 8.46 26.16
C GLU A 320 9.96 7.24 26.14
N ILE A 321 11.16 7.36 26.71
CA ILE A 321 12.11 6.26 26.87
C ILE A 321 11.56 5.17 27.79
N GLU A 322 10.89 5.54 28.88
CA GLU A 322 10.26 4.55 29.77
C GLU A 322 9.09 3.81 29.09
N ILE A 323 8.30 4.51 28.27
CA ILE A 323 7.24 3.91 27.45
C ILE A 323 7.86 2.93 26.43
N ALA A 324 8.93 3.34 25.74
CA ALA A 324 9.59 2.51 24.74
C ALA A 324 10.16 1.20 25.31
N LYS A 325 10.58 1.19 26.58
CA LYS A 325 11.01 -0.03 27.30
C LYS A 325 9.86 -1.02 27.52
N LYS A 326 8.60 -0.54 27.53
CA LYS A 326 7.38 -1.35 27.68
C LYS A 326 6.70 -1.65 26.34
N TYR A 327 7.21 -1.08 25.24
CA TYR A 327 6.65 -1.27 23.91
C TYR A 327 7.05 -2.65 23.36
N PRO A 328 6.16 -3.34 22.57
CA PRO A 328 6.48 -4.64 21.99
C PRO A 328 7.63 -4.52 20.99
N LYS A 329 8.33 -5.62 20.76
CA LYS A 329 9.31 -5.68 19.67
C LYS A 329 8.62 -5.72 18.33
N GLU A 330 9.33 -5.28 17.30
CA GLU A 330 8.83 -5.23 15.93
C GLU A 330 8.48 -6.64 15.41
N GLU A 331 9.32 -7.64 15.69
CA GLU A 331 9.08 -9.04 15.33
C GLU A 331 7.85 -9.64 16.04
N ASP A 332 7.57 -9.26 17.30
CA ASP A 332 6.42 -9.75 18.07
C ASP A 332 5.08 -9.23 17.50
N GLN A 333 5.11 -8.10 16.78
CA GLN A 333 3.92 -7.48 16.19
C GLN A 333 3.51 -8.08 14.84
N ARG A 334 4.34 -8.94 14.26
CA ARG A 334 4.10 -9.55 12.96
C ARG A 334 3.19 -10.77 13.02
N ASP A 335 3.01 -11.37 14.18
CA ASP A 335 2.14 -12.54 14.35
C ASP A 335 0.68 -12.13 14.57
N PRO A 336 -0.23 -12.31 13.58
CA PRO A 336 -1.61 -11.92 13.70
C PRO A 336 -2.38 -12.78 14.76
N GLU A 337 -1.93 -13.99 15.05
CA GLU A 337 -2.56 -14.80 16.10
C GLU A 337 -2.27 -14.22 17.50
N SER A 338 -1.05 -13.72 17.73
CA SER A 338 -0.66 -13.11 19.00
C SER A 338 -1.29 -11.73 19.20
N THR A 339 -1.53 -11.00 18.11
CA THR A 339 -2.10 -9.66 18.15
C THR A 339 -3.63 -9.63 18.13
N TYR A 340 -4.29 -10.75 17.86
CA TYR A 340 -5.75 -10.87 17.89
C TYR A 340 -6.26 -11.29 19.26
N ASN A 341 -6.53 -10.34 20.15
CA ASN A 341 -7.09 -10.60 21.48
C ASN A 341 -8.44 -9.90 21.62
N LYS A 342 -9.51 -10.62 21.27
CA LYS A 342 -10.88 -10.11 21.32
C LYS A 342 -11.40 -10.14 22.75
N MET A 343 -11.88 -9.01 23.25
CA MET A 343 -12.40 -8.79 24.59
C MET A 343 -13.63 -7.90 24.55
N THR A 344 -14.50 -8.03 25.53
CA THR A 344 -15.61 -7.09 25.74
C THR A 344 -15.10 -5.78 26.36
N LEU A 345 -15.85 -4.71 26.17
CA LEU A 345 -15.51 -3.41 26.76
C LEU A 345 -15.50 -3.47 28.30
N SER A 346 -16.36 -4.29 28.89
CA SER A 346 -16.39 -4.56 30.34
C SER A 346 -15.12 -5.26 30.84
N GLU A 347 -14.60 -6.24 30.11
CA GLU A 347 -13.34 -6.92 30.41
C GLU A 347 -12.16 -5.93 30.31
N ILE A 348 -12.14 -5.07 29.29
CA ILE A 348 -11.13 -4.02 29.13
C ILE A 348 -11.18 -3.06 30.33
N GLN A 349 -12.37 -2.62 30.74
CA GLN A 349 -12.57 -1.75 31.89
C GLN A 349 -12.06 -2.36 33.20
N GLY A 350 -12.24 -3.65 33.38
CA GLY A 350 -11.80 -4.37 34.59
C GLY A 350 -10.28 -4.62 34.62
N LYS A 351 -9.60 -4.64 33.49
CA LYS A 351 -8.23 -5.14 33.38
C LYS A 351 -7.20 -4.06 33.05
N TYR A 352 -7.49 -3.12 32.14
CA TYR A 352 -6.50 -2.18 31.62
C TYR A 352 -6.80 -0.76 32.03
N CYS A 353 -5.77 -0.03 32.48
CA CYS A 353 -5.88 1.39 32.85
C CYS A 353 -7.21 1.72 33.54
N GLN A 354 -7.49 1.06 34.66
CA GLN A 354 -8.79 1.16 35.37
C GLN A 354 -9.19 2.60 35.75
N GLN A 355 -8.20 3.53 35.77
CA GLN A 355 -8.43 4.96 35.97
C GLN A 355 -9.13 5.63 34.77
N PHE A 356 -9.19 4.97 33.61
CA PHE A 356 -9.87 5.48 32.42
C PHE A 356 -11.30 4.94 32.36
N ASN A 357 -12.23 5.77 31.93
CA ASN A 357 -13.59 5.32 31.62
C ASN A 357 -13.65 4.86 30.17
N TRP A 358 -13.30 3.60 29.91
CA TRP A 358 -13.27 3.01 28.58
C TRP A 358 -14.60 3.12 27.85
N THR A 359 -15.71 2.91 28.58
CA THR A 359 -17.06 3.05 28.02
C THR A 359 -17.29 4.47 27.50
N GLU A 360 -16.91 5.49 28.26
CA GLU A 360 -17.06 6.88 27.86
C GLU A 360 -16.14 7.25 26.70
N ILE A 361 -14.89 6.77 26.72
CA ILE A 361 -13.90 6.96 25.65
C ILE A 361 -14.44 6.47 24.30
N VAL A 362 -14.98 5.26 24.26
CA VAL A 362 -15.51 4.67 23.03
C VAL A 362 -16.84 5.31 22.66
N ARG A 363 -17.75 5.52 23.64
CA ARG A 363 -19.06 6.16 23.42
C ARG A 363 -18.94 7.56 22.80
N ARG A 364 -18.02 8.40 23.26
CA ARG A 364 -17.81 9.76 22.70
C ARG A 364 -17.33 9.70 21.25
N ARG A 365 -16.44 8.75 20.91
CA ARG A 365 -15.97 8.58 19.54
C ARG A 365 -17.10 8.12 18.61
N MET A 366 -17.89 7.13 19.04
CA MET A 366 -19.04 6.64 18.27
C MET A 366 -20.13 7.70 18.09
N LYS A 367 -20.31 8.59 19.09
CA LYS A 367 -21.26 9.70 19.00
C LYS A 367 -20.89 10.70 17.89
N LEU A 368 -19.61 10.86 17.56
CA LEU A 368 -19.18 11.74 16.45
C LEU A 368 -19.79 11.32 15.10
N VAL A 369 -20.08 10.05 14.94
CA VAL A 369 -20.62 9.45 13.72
C VAL A 369 -22.04 8.91 13.90
N ASN A 370 -22.74 9.40 14.93
CA ASN A 370 -24.14 9.03 15.26
C ASN A 370 -24.36 7.52 15.49
N ILE A 371 -23.33 6.79 15.90
CA ILE A 371 -23.45 5.38 16.25
C ILE A 371 -23.80 5.25 17.75
N THR A 372 -24.93 4.58 18.01
CA THR A 372 -25.34 4.17 19.37
C THR A 372 -24.76 2.79 19.67
N MET A 373 -24.00 2.68 20.73
CA MET A 373 -23.39 1.42 21.13
C MET A 373 -24.33 0.56 21.98
N SER A 374 -24.25 -0.77 21.81
CA SER A 374 -24.70 -1.73 22.81
C SER A 374 -23.87 -1.60 24.08
N LYS A 375 -24.40 -2.07 25.22
CA LYS A 375 -23.71 -1.90 26.52
C LYS A 375 -22.32 -2.55 26.59
N ASP A 376 -22.11 -3.63 25.85
CA ASP A 376 -20.87 -4.42 25.94
C ASP A 376 -20.46 -4.91 24.55
N ILE A 377 -19.70 -4.06 23.82
CA ILE A 377 -19.18 -4.39 22.50
C ILE A 377 -17.86 -5.13 22.58
N GLU A 378 -17.61 -5.98 21.60
CA GLU A 378 -16.32 -6.65 21.41
C GLU A 378 -15.31 -5.71 20.76
N ILE A 379 -14.07 -5.73 21.25
CA ILE A 379 -12.94 -4.94 20.77
C ILE A 379 -11.73 -5.86 20.68
N ILE A 380 -10.91 -5.73 19.65
CA ILE A 380 -9.61 -6.41 19.57
C ILE A 380 -8.59 -5.55 20.34
N VAL A 381 -7.82 -6.19 21.22
CA VAL A 381 -6.66 -5.56 21.89
C VAL A 381 -5.40 -6.15 21.31
N THR A 382 -4.63 -5.32 20.56
CA THR A 382 -3.49 -5.82 19.78
C THR A 382 -2.34 -6.32 20.67
N ASN A 383 -1.95 -5.58 21.69
CA ASN A 383 -0.80 -5.91 22.55
C ASN A 383 -1.20 -5.85 24.04
N PRO A 384 -1.98 -6.82 24.54
CA PRO A 384 -2.59 -6.75 25.88
C PRO A 384 -1.58 -6.67 27.02
N THR A 385 -0.48 -7.42 26.97
CA THR A 385 0.56 -7.40 28.01
C THR A 385 1.29 -6.07 28.05
N ASN A 386 1.69 -5.55 26.88
CA ASN A 386 2.37 -4.25 26.80
C ASN A 386 1.44 -3.10 27.19
N LEU A 387 0.14 -3.19 26.84
CA LEU A 387 -0.86 -2.23 27.27
C LEU A 387 -0.97 -2.18 28.79
N LEU A 388 -1.00 -3.34 29.46
CA LEU A 388 -1.02 -3.40 30.94
C LEU A 388 0.22 -2.73 31.54
N ASP A 389 1.40 -3.07 31.05
CA ASP A 389 2.67 -2.47 31.52
C ASP A 389 2.68 -0.95 31.35
N ILE A 390 2.16 -0.44 30.25
CA ILE A 390 2.03 1.00 29.99
C ILE A 390 1.00 1.62 30.93
N CYS A 391 -0.14 0.96 31.19
CA CYS A 391 -1.13 1.42 32.16
C CYS A 391 -0.54 1.59 33.56
N GLU A 392 0.27 0.63 34.01
CA GLU A 392 0.96 0.70 35.30
C GLU A 392 2.00 1.83 35.34
N LEU A 393 2.74 2.02 34.24
CA LEU A 393 3.65 3.15 34.11
C LEU A 393 2.91 4.48 34.27
N PHE A 394 1.82 4.71 33.54
CA PHE A 394 1.04 5.93 33.65
C PHE A 394 0.41 6.12 35.04
N LYS A 395 0.00 5.03 35.70
CA LYS A 395 -0.45 5.07 37.08
C LYS A 395 0.66 5.53 38.04
N SER A 396 1.90 5.09 37.82
CA SER A 396 3.07 5.56 38.61
C SER A 396 3.38 7.05 38.44
N TYR A 397 2.98 7.62 37.29
CA TYR A 397 3.10 9.06 37.01
C TYR A 397 1.88 9.89 37.44
N ALA A 398 0.84 9.31 38.03
CA ALA A 398 -0.40 10.03 38.41
C ALA A 398 -0.15 11.24 39.33
N SER A 399 0.84 11.17 40.24
CA SER A 399 1.25 12.31 41.07
C SER A 399 2.10 13.35 40.33
N LYS A 400 2.66 12.99 39.17
CA LYS A 400 3.51 13.85 38.32
C LYS A 400 2.70 14.49 37.19
N LYS A 401 1.55 15.06 37.51
CA LYS A 401 0.57 15.57 36.50
C LYS A 401 1.21 16.44 35.43
N ARG A 402 2.16 17.31 35.81
CA ARG A 402 2.86 18.21 34.87
C ARG A 402 3.60 17.45 33.77
N ILE A 403 4.27 16.34 34.10
CA ILE A 403 5.00 15.55 33.10
C ILE A 403 4.02 14.93 32.11
N LEU A 404 2.94 14.31 32.61
CA LEU A 404 1.91 13.71 31.74
C LEU A 404 1.24 14.77 30.87
N HIS A 405 0.92 15.93 31.44
CA HIS A 405 0.33 17.05 30.70
C HIS A 405 1.23 17.52 29.56
N ASN A 406 2.49 17.81 29.86
CA ASN A 406 3.46 18.24 28.86
C ASN A 406 3.71 17.18 27.81
N TYR A 407 3.69 15.90 28.17
CA TYR A 407 3.85 14.79 27.24
C TYR A 407 2.71 14.73 26.22
N VAL A 408 1.45 14.82 26.66
CA VAL A 408 0.27 14.84 25.76
C VAL A 408 0.35 15.99 24.77
N LEU A 409 0.65 17.19 25.26
CA LEU A 409 0.71 18.39 24.43
C LEU A 409 1.92 18.39 23.50
N TRP A 410 3.08 17.92 23.97
CA TRP A 410 4.24 17.77 23.10
C TRP A 410 3.96 16.80 21.92
N ARG A 411 3.31 15.67 22.15
CA ARG A 411 2.92 14.75 21.08
C ARG A 411 2.03 15.43 20.04
N THR A 412 1.08 16.23 20.50
CA THR A 412 0.20 17.03 19.63
C THR A 412 0.98 18.04 18.80
N VAL A 413 1.94 18.73 19.41
CA VAL A 413 2.85 19.69 18.75
C VAL A 413 3.72 18.97 17.72
N TYR A 414 4.35 17.86 18.10
CA TYR A 414 5.26 17.09 17.25
C TYR A 414 4.62 16.68 15.92
N GLN A 415 3.37 16.29 15.94
CA GLN A 415 2.64 15.89 14.71
C GLN A 415 2.30 17.08 13.80
N ARG A 416 2.00 18.25 14.40
CA ARG A 416 1.48 19.42 13.68
C ARG A 416 2.53 20.41 13.20
N ILE A 417 3.73 20.29 13.71
CA ILE A 417 4.85 21.20 13.40
C ILE A 417 5.21 21.20 11.90
N ASN A 418 4.89 20.10 11.22
CA ASN A 418 5.15 19.93 9.79
C ASN A 418 4.37 20.89 8.89
N PHE A 419 3.33 21.51 9.41
CA PHE A 419 2.40 22.38 8.69
C PHE A 419 2.61 23.87 9.00
N LEU A 420 3.70 24.19 9.72
CA LEU A 420 4.06 25.54 10.14
C LEU A 420 5.14 26.16 9.23
N SER A 421 5.62 27.34 9.62
CA SER A 421 6.59 28.15 8.86
C SER A 421 7.91 27.41 8.59
N GLU A 422 8.68 27.97 7.65
CA GLU A 422 10.00 27.44 7.26
C GLU A 422 10.99 27.38 8.43
N ASP A 423 10.84 28.23 9.45
CA ASP A 423 11.66 28.17 10.67
C ASP A 423 11.49 26.82 11.37
N PHE A 424 10.26 26.34 11.51
CA PHE A 424 9.99 25.01 12.08
C PHE A 424 10.50 23.90 11.17
N GLN A 425 10.38 24.04 9.85
CA GLN A 425 10.88 23.05 8.89
C GLN A 425 12.42 22.95 8.98
N ARG A 426 13.14 24.06 9.09
CA ARG A 426 14.61 24.05 9.23
C ARG A 426 15.07 23.32 10.50
N ILE A 427 14.37 23.49 11.61
CA ILE A 427 14.65 22.77 12.85
C ILE A 427 14.43 21.27 12.67
N LYS A 428 13.32 20.89 12.04
CA LYS A 428 13.02 19.50 11.73
C LYS A 428 14.05 18.87 10.81
N ASP A 429 14.50 19.58 9.78
CA ASP A 429 15.51 19.08 8.84
C ASP A 429 16.87 18.84 9.50
N LYS A 430 17.24 19.68 10.49
CA LYS A 430 18.42 19.46 11.32
C LYS A 430 18.33 18.10 12.07
N PHE A 431 17.18 17.81 12.66
CA PHE A 431 16.92 16.51 13.32
C PHE A 431 16.94 15.35 12.30
N ARG A 432 16.24 15.50 11.17
CA ARG A 432 16.15 14.46 10.13
C ARG A 432 17.50 14.07 9.52
N ARG A 433 18.44 15.01 9.40
CA ARG A 433 19.80 14.73 8.94
C ARG A 433 20.52 13.70 9.80
N VAL A 434 20.33 13.78 11.11
CA VAL A 434 20.98 12.84 12.05
C VAL A 434 20.17 11.56 12.18
N TYR A 435 18.86 11.68 12.29
CA TYR A 435 17.98 10.55 12.55
C TYR A 435 17.83 9.62 11.32
N TYR A 436 17.60 10.19 10.13
CA TYR A 436 17.41 9.42 8.88
C TYR A 436 18.64 9.41 7.97
N GLY A 437 19.69 10.15 8.28
CA GLY A 437 20.84 10.29 7.39
C GLY A 437 20.54 11.07 6.09
N VAL A 438 19.46 11.86 6.05
CA VAL A 438 19.06 12.60 4.83
C VAL A 438 19.95 13.81 4.59
N VAL A 439 20.27 14.08 3.33
CA VAL A 439 21.04 15.25 2.91
C VAL A 439 20.13 16.24 2.19
N GLY A 440 20.07 17.48 2.70
CA GLY A 440 19.23 18.54 2.12
C GLY A 440 17.74 18.35 2.46
N THR A 441 16.91 19.14 1.82
CA THR A 441 15.46 19.21 1.98
C THR A 441 14.79 18.99 0.64
N LYS A 442 13.68 18.26 0.59
CA LYS A 442 12.84 18.16 -0.62
C LYS A 442 12.32 19.55 -1.03
N GLU A 443 12.13 19.74 -2.31
CA GLU A 443 11.53 20.96 -2.83
C GLU A 443 10.10 21.14 -2.29
N ARG A 444 9.67 22.36 -2.05
CA ARG A 444 8.35 22.64 -1.44
C ARG A 444 7.19 22.02 -2.23
N TRP A 445 7.24 22.10 -3.56
CA TRP A 445 6.21 21.53 -4.42
C TRP A 445 6.07 20.00 -4.24
N GLU A 446 7.17 19.28 -4.01
CA GLU A 446 7.13 17.82 -3.76
C GLU A 446 6.39 17.52 -2.47
N HIS A 447 6.67 18.29 -1.41
CA HIS A 447 5.91 18.20 -0.16
C HIS A 447 4.42 18.48 -0.40
N CYS A 448 4.08 19.51 -1.17
CA CYS A 448 2.69 19.89 -1.40
C CYS A 448 1.94 18.87 -2.27
N VAL A 449 2.59 18.25 -3.26
CA VAL A 449 2.03 17.11 -4.00
C VAL A 449 1.74 15.94 -3.06
N SER A 450 2.69 15.60 -2.15
CA SER A 450 2.46 14.52 -1.19
C SER A 450 1.28 14.79 -0.23
N ILE A 451 1.07 16.05 0.16
CA ILE A 451 -0.10 16.46 0.98
C ILE A 451 -1.42 16.21 0.21
N VAL A 452 -1.48 16.61 -1.06
CA VAL A 452 -2.67 16.34 -1.89
C VAL A 452 -2.86 14.84 -2.10
N GLN A 453 -1.78 14.09 -2.31
CA GLN A 453 -1.82 12.64 -2.46
C GLN A 453 -2.37 11.95 -1.21
N VAL A 454 -2.00 12.41 -0.01
CA VAL A 454 -2.47 11.83 1.26
C VAL A 454 -3.95 12.17 1.52
N HIS A 455 -4.35 13.43 1.30
CA HIS A 455 -5.66 13.90 1.74
C HIS A 455 -6.75 13.92 0.65
N MET A 456 -6.35 13.90 -0.63
CA MET A 456 -7.23 13.96 -1.79
C MET A 456 -6.80 12.99 -2.90
N SER A 457 -6.35 11.79 -2.49
CA SER A 457 -5.80 10.74 -3.37
C SER A 457 -6.75 10.40 -4.53
N LEU A 458 -8.05 10.25 -4.27
CA LEU A 458 -9.03 9.91 -5.29
C LEU A 458 -9.18 11.02 -6.35
N ILE A 459 -9.16 12.29 -5.95
CA ILE A 459 -9.24 13.42 -6.90
C ILE A 459 -7.98 13.45 -7.77
N LEU A 460 -6.80 13.40 -7.13
CA LEU A 460 -5.52 13.40 -7.83
C LEU A 460 -5.36 12.16 -8.71
N GLY A 461 -5.82 11.01 -8.22
CA GLY A 461 -5.86 9.76 -8.96
C GLY A 461 -6.75 9.83 -10.20
N ASN A 462 -7.96 10.41 -10.09
CA ASN A 462 -8.83 10.65 -11.25
C ASN A 462 -8.11 11.51 -12.31
N MET A 463 -7.48 12.62 -11.88
CA MET A 463 -6.71 13.48 -12.78
C MET A 463 -5.59 12.69 -13.48
N TYR A 464 -4.84 11.88 -12.74
CA TYR A 464 -3.75 11.05 -13.27
C TYR A 464 -4.26 10.00 -14.25
N ILE A 465 -5.29 9.21 -13.87
CA ILE A 465 -5.80 8.13 -14.71
C ILE A 465 -6.36 8.65 -16.03
N LYS A 466 -7.12 9.74 -15.99
CA LYS A 466 -7.71 10.33 -17.21
C LYS A 466 -6.67 10.85 -18.20
N ASN A 467 -5.55 11.36 -17.71
CA ASN A 467 -4.59 12.10 -18.56
C ASN A 467 -3.33 11.30 -18.91
N ASN A 468 -2.94 10.31 -18.06
CA ASN A 468 -1.61 9.71 -18.16
C ASN A 468 -1.59 8.19 -18.18
N PHE A 469 -2.64 7.50 -17.72
CA PHE A 469 -2.61 6.06 -17.61
C PHE A 469 -2.96 5.35 -18.93
N ASN A 470 -2.11 4.40 -19.34
CA ASN A 470 -2.37 3.57 -20.51
C ASN A 470 -3.35 2.44 -20.18
N LYS A 471 -4.58 2.54 -20.70
CA LYS A 471 -5.65 1.57 -20.43
C LYS A 471 -5.33 0.15 -20.92
N GLN A 472 -4.40 -0.02 -21.88
CA GLN A 472 -3.97 -1.34 -22.36
C GLN A 472 -3.14 -2.11 -21.32
N SER A 473 -2.65 -1.44 -20.28
CA SER A 473 -1.90 -2.08 -19.20
C SER A 473 -2.75 -3.06 -18.40
N LYS A 474 -4.00 -2.72 -18.06
CA LYS A 474 -4.86 -3.59 -17.22
C LYS A 474 -5.04 -5.00 -17.78
N PRO A 475 -5.48 -5.22 -19.03
CA PRO A 475 -5.69 -6.57 -19.55
C PRO A 475 -4.39 -7.38 -19.66
N GLN A 476 -3.26 -6.76 -20.03
CA GLN A 476 -1.97 -7.46 -20.11
C GLN A 476 -1.46 -7.90 -18.73
N VAL A 477 -1.59 -7.01 -17.73
CA VAL A 477 -1.24 -7.31 -16.34
C VAL A 477 -2.11 -8.43 -15.79
N LEU A 478 -3.42 -8.42 -16.06
CA LEU A 478 -4.34 -9.49 -15.66
C LEU A 478 -3.94 -10.85 -16.28
N GLU A 479 -3.58 -10.87 -17.55
CA GLU A 479 -3.10 -12.08 -18.23
C GLU A 479 -1.83 -12.62 -17.55
N MET A 480 -0.85 -11.75 -17.26
CA MET A 480 0.38 -12.14 -16.57
C MET A 480 0.10 -12.72 -15.18
N ILE A 481 -0.77 -12.11 -14.40
CA ILE A 481 -1.16 -12.59 -13.07
C ILE A 481 -1.80 -13.98 -13.19
N ASN A 482 -2.70 -14.19 -14.15
CA ASN A 482 -3.35 -15.50 -14.34
C ASN A 482 -2.34 -16.59 -14.68
N LEU A 483 -1.34 -16.31 -15.52
CA LEU A 483 -0.27 -17.25 -15.84
C LEU A 483 0.61 -17.56 -14.61
N LEU A 484 0.93 -16.56 -13.80
CA LEU A 484 1.67 -16.75 -12.55
C LEU A 484 0.85 -17.59 -11.55
N LYS A 485 -0.43 -17.31 -11.37
CA LYS A 485 -1.33 -18.11 -10.51
C LYS A 485 -1.38 -19.57 -10.98
N GLN A 486 -1.57 -19.80 -12.28
CA GLN A 486 -1.58 -21.15 -12.85
C GLN A 486 -0.25 -21.89 -12.61
N LYS A 487 0.89 -21.21 -12.80
CA LYS A 487 2.20 -21.81 -12.54
C LYS A 487 2.38 -22.13 -11.05
N PHE A 488 1.93 -21.25 -10.17
CA PHE A 488 1.98 -21.49 -8.72
C PHE A 488 1.10 -22.69 -8.32
N GLN A 489 -0.11 -22.83 -8.88
CA GLN A 489 -0.95 -24.02 -8.69
C GLN A 489 -0.21 -25.30 -9.08
N ASN A 490 0.45 -25.31 -10.25
CA ASN A 490 1.25 -26.45 -10.70
C ASN A 490 2.43 -26.76 -9.74
N ASN A 491 3.06 -25.72 -9.18
CA ASN A 491 4.11 -25.89 -8.18
C ASN A 491 3.55 -26.48 -6.87
N LEU A 492 2.34 -26.08 -6.45
CA LEU A 492 1.66 -26.66 -5.28
C LEU A 492 1.34 -28.15 -5.50
N LEU A 493 0.86 -28.52 -6.68
CA LEU A 493 0.56 -29.92 -7.02
C LEU A 493 1.81 -30.82 -6.97
N SER A 494 2.96 -30.30 -7.35
CA SER A 494 4.25 -31.03 -7.31
C SER A 494 4.99 -30.97 -5.98
N ASN A 495 4.43 -30.24 -5.00
CA ASN A 495 5.08 -30.00 -3.70
C ASN A 495 4.94 -31.22 -2.77
N VAL A 496 6.06 -31.91 -2.51
CA VAL A 496 6.07 -33.17 -1.74
C VAL A 496 6.07 -33.01 -0.23
N TRP A 497 6.41 -31.84 0.32
CA TRP A 497 6.44 -31.63 1.76
C TRP A 497 5.08 -31.23 2.34
N MET A 498 4.17 -30.74 1.50
CA MET A 498 2.81 -30.35 1.89
C MET A 498 1.88 -31.57 1.77
N ASP A 499 1.11 -31.86 2.80
CA ASP A 499 0.11 -32.91 2.76
C ASP A 499 -1.09 -32.53 1.86
N ASP A 500 -1.91 -33.53 1.50
CA ASP A 500 -2.99 -33.32 0.54
C ASP A 500 -4.10 -32.42 1.05
N GLN A 501 -4.39 -32.46 2.37
CA GLN A 501 -5.39 -31.58 2.98
C GLN A 501 -4.95 -30.12 2.90
N THR A 502 -3.74 -29.81 3.33
CA THR A 502 -3.18 -28.44 3.27
C THR A 502 -3.04 -27.99 1.81
N ARG A 503 -2.62 -28.89 0.90
CA ARG A 503 -2.51 -28.58 -0.54
C ARG A 503 -3.86 -28.19 -1.14
N SER A 504 -4.94 -28.90 -0.80
CA SER A 504 -6.28 -28.57 -1.28
C SER A 504 -6.72 -27.15 -0.86
N HIS A 505 -6.50 -26.77 0.40
CA HIS A 505 -6.80 -25.41 0.86
C HIS A 505 -5.88 -24.36 0.22
N ALA A 506 -4.61 -24.68 -0.01
CA ALA A 506 -3.69 -23.79 -0.71
C ALA A 506 -4.10 -23.55 -2.17
N LEU A 507 -4.59 -24.60 -2.86
CA LEU A 507 -5.14 -24.48 -4.22
C LEU A 507 -6.42 -23.64 -4.24
N GLU A 508 -7.31 -23.82 -3.28
CA GLU A 508 -8.50 -22.97 -3.12
C GLU A 508 -8.10 -21.49 -2.88
N LYS A 509 -7.13 -21.25 -2.01
CA LYS A 509 -6.68 -19.89 -1.68
C LYS A 509 -6.08 -19.16 -2.89
N ILE A 510 -5.22 -19.81 -3.67
CA ILE A 510 -4.67 -19.18 -4.88
C ILE A 510 -5.74 -19.00 -5.97
N ASP A 511 -6.70 -19.89 -6.07
CA ASP A 511 -7.80 -19.79 -7.03
C ASP A 511 -8.68 -18.56 -6.73
N THR A 512 -9.05 -18.37 -5.46
CA THR A 512 -9.88 -17.26 -4.99
C THR A 512 -9.12 -15.94 -4.84
N MET A 513 -7.79 -15.93 -4.91
CA MET A 513 -6.99 -14.71 -4.82
C MET A 513 -7.35 -13.72 -5.92
N TRP A 514 -7.88 -12.56 -5.54
CA TRP A 514 -8.44 -11.57 -6.46
C TRP A 514 -7.42 -10.48 -6.82
N PRO A 515 -7.22 -10.16 -8.12
CA PRO A 515 -6.33 -9.08 -8.54
C PRO A 515 -7.08 -7.75 -8.73
N LEU A 516 -6.63 -6.71 -8.05
CA LEU A 516 -7.01 -5.32 -8.30
C LEU A 516 -5.91 -4.62 -9.09
N ILE A 517 -6.23 -4.11 -10.29
CA ILE A 517 -5.23 -3.61 -11.23
C ILE A 517 -5.53 -2.17 -11.65
N GLY A 518 -4.55 -1.30 -11.45
CA GLY A 518 -4.54 0.07 -11.93
C GLY A 518 -5.41 1.00 -11.10
N TYR A 519 -6.70 0.86 -11.22
CA TYR A 519 -7.70 1.69 -10.55
C TYR A 519 -9.06 1.01 -10.50
N THR A 520 -9.89 1.42 -9.55
CA THR A 520 -11.31 1.03 -9.46
C THR A 520 -12.14 1.99 -10.31
N ASP A 521 -13.10 1.48 -11.07
CA ASP A 521 -13.86 2.28 -12.04
C ASP A 521 -14.66 3.44 -11.42
N SER A 522 -15.05 3.31 -10.15
CA SER A 522 -15.68 4.39 -9.36
C SER A 522 -14.86 5.70 -9.38
N ILE A 523 -13.55 5.63 -9.42
CA ILE A 523 -12.68 6.84 -9.45
C ILE A 523 -12.91 7.68 -10.72
N LEU A 524 -13.34 7.08 -11.81
CA LEU A 524 -13.65 7.81 -13.05
C LEU A 524 -14.97 8.57 -12.99
N ASN A 525 -15.84 8.24 -12.04
CA ASN A 525 -17.12 8.89 -11.84
C ASN A 525 -16.97 10.19 -11.02
N VAL A 526 -17.13 11.34 -11.68
CA VAL A 526 -17.01 12.66 -11.04
C VAL A 526 -18.08 12.86 -9.96
N THR A 527 -19.31 12.38 -10.19
CA THR A 527 -20.40 12.48 -9.21
C THR A 527 -20.06 11.71 -7.92
N TYR A 528 -19.45 10.55 -8.05
CA TYR A 528 -18.95 9.81 -6.89
C TYR A 528 -17.89 10.60 -6.10
N LEU A 529 -16.96 11.27 -6.79
CA LEU A 529 -15.97 12.13 -6.14
C LEU A 529 -16.63 13.34 -5.47
N GLU A 530 -17.59 13.98 -6.14
CA GLU A 530 -18.34 15.12 -5.59
C GLU A 530 -19.08 14.74 -4.31
N GLU A 531 -19.76 13.59 -4.31
CA GLU A 531 -20.43 13.08 -3.11
C GLU A 531 -19.44 12.71 -2.01
N THR A 532 -18.32 12.06 -2.38
CA THR A 532 -17.27 11.67 -1.45
C THR A 532 -16.65 12.86 -0.72
N PHE A 533 -16.49 13.99 -1.38
CA PHE A 533 -15.85 15.19 -0.85
C PHE A 533 -16.81 16.38 -0.65
N LYS A 534 -18.14 16.15 -0.62
CA LYS A 534 -19.15 17.22 -0.54
C LYS A 534 -19.03 18.13 0.69
N ASP A 535 -18.63 17.54 1.81
CA ASP A 535 -18.50 18.18 3.12
C ASP A 535 -17.15 18.87 3.33
N ILE A 536 -16.25 18.86 2.34
CA ILE A 536 -14.93 19.48 2.41
C ILE A 536 -14.95 20.84 1.72
N GLU A 537 -14.57 21.87 2.46
CA GLU A 537 -14.27 23.19 1.92
C GLU A 537 -12.79 23.52 2.15
N ILE A 538 -12.05 23.76 1.09
CA ILE A 538 -10.63 24.12 1.13
C ILE A 538 -10.47 25.61 0.87
N ASN A 539 -9.73 26.27 1.77
CA ASN A 539 -9.34 27.67 1.65
C ASN A 539 -7.84 27.74 1.32
N ASP A 540 -7.49 28.42 0.23
CA ASP A 540 -6.10 28.58 -0.24
C ASP A 540 -5.22 29.47 0.67
N GLN A 541 -5.80 30.13 1.68
CA GLN A 541 -5.08 30.97 2.66
C GLN A 541 -4.85 30.31 4.03
N THR A 542 -5.43 29.12 4.26
CA THR A 542 -5.46 28.48 5.60
C THR A 542 -4.93 27.04 5.56
N TYR A 543 -3.63 26.89 5.25
CA TYR A 543 -3.00 25.59 5.07
C TYR A 543 -3.13 24.68 6.30
N PHE A 544 -2.78 25.20 7.49
CA PHE A 544 -2.82 24.42 8.73
C PHE A 544 -4.24 23.94 9.08
N GLU A 545 -5.22 24.81 8.95
CA GLU A 545 -6.63 24.52 9.23
C GLU A 545 -7.22 23.52 8.22
N ASN A 546 -6.82 23.60 6.95
CA ASN A 546 -7.19 22.61 5.95
C ASN A 546 -6.73 21.22 6.37
N ILE A 547 -5.47 21.09 6.79
CA ILE A 547 -4.92 19.80 7.23
C ILE A 547 -5.62 19.29 8.49
N ASP A 548 -5.86 20.16 9.47
CA ASP A 548 -6.59 19.79 10.71
C ASP A 548 -8.01 19.26 10.36
N MET A 549 -8.75 19.96 9.52
CA MET A 549 -10.07 19.54 9.06
C MET A 549 -10.03 18.20 8.32
N LEU A 550 -9.08 18.02 7.39
CA LEU A 550 -8.95 16.77 6.61
C LEU A 550 -8.56 15.58 7.49
N THR A 551 -7.69 15.80 8.48
CA THR A 551 -7.29 14.77 9.45
C THR A 551 -8.48 14.33 10.31
N ASN A 552 -9.26 15.28 10.82
CA ASN A 552 -10.46 14.97 11.60
C ASN A 552 -11.50 14.22 10.77
N ARG A 553 -11.68 14.61 9.51
CA ARG A 553 -12.59 13.93 8.59
C ARG A 553 -12.18 12.47 8.33
N ALA A 554 -10.89 12.21 8.14
CA ALA A 554 -10.38 10.85 7.97
C ALA A 554 -10.70 9.98 9.20
N MET A 555 -10.56 10.54 10.41
CA MET A 555 -10.95 9.88 11.66
C MET A 555 -12.46 9.56 11.70
N TYR A 556 -13.32 10.52 11.35
CA TYR A 556 -14.77 10.28 11.33
C TYR A 556 -15.14 9.17 10.35
N ARG A 557 -14.61 9.21 9.13
CA ARG A 557 -14.86 8.16 8.13
C ARG A 557 -14.39 6.78 8.59
N ASN A 558 -13.28 6.70 9.31
CA ASN A 558 -12.86 5.43 9.87
C ASN A 558 -13.89 4.89 10.88
N PHE A 559 -14.43 5.73 11.77
CA PHE A 559 -15.46 5.29 12.72
C PHE A 559 -16.80 4.95 12.07
N GLU A 560 -17.19 5.61 10.99
CA GLU A 560 -18.42 5.31 10.24
C GLU A 560 -18.46 3.88 9.68
N LYS A 561 -17.29 3.25 9.49
CA LYS A 561 -17.21 1.86 9.01
C LYS A 561 -17.77 0.84 9.99
N LEU A 562 -17.81 1.13 11.29
CA LEU A 562 -18.13 0.13 12.33
C LEU A 562 -19.44 -0.63 12.10
N ASN A 563 -20.50 0.07 11.67
CA ASN A 563 -21.82 -0.53 11.41
C ASN A 563 -22.05 -0.90 9.95
N LYS A 564 -21.03 -0.77 9.11
CA LYS A 564 -21.07 -1.15 7.70
C LYS A 564 -20.43 -2.51 7.50
N ARG A 565 -20.83 -3.23 6.46
CA ARG A 565 -20.06 -4.39 6.00
C ARG A 565 -18.75 -3.89 5.40
N PRO A 566 -17.66 -4.64 5.54
CA PRO A 566 -16.46 -4.35 4.78
C PRO A 566 -16.78 -4.25 3.30
N GLU A 567 -16.34 -3.18 2.69
CA GLU A 567 -16.60 -2.91 1.28
C GLU A 567 -15.63 -3.70 0.41
N ASN A 568 -15.99 -3.89 -0.86
CA ASN A 568 -15.05 -4.40 -1.85
C ASN A 568 -13.83 -3.47 -1.88
N SER A 569 -12.65 -4.05 -2.03
CA SER A 569 -11.44 -3.25 -2.07
C SER A 569 -11.46 -2.24 -3.20
N THR A 570 -11.00 -1.05 -2.89
CA THR A 570 -10.77 0.03 -3.85
C THR A 570 -9.28 0.35 -3.89
N ILE A 571 -8.81 0.87 -5.01
CA ILE A 571 -7.47 1.45 -5.10
C ILE A 571 -7.61 2.94 -4.81
N ASP A 572 -7.47 3.29 -3.54
CA ASP A 572 -7.70 4.68 -3.09
C ASP A 572 -6.59 5.64 -3.52
N THR A 573 -5.38 5.11 -3.78
CA THR A 573 -4.24 5.88 -4.27
C THR A 573 -3.71 5.26 -5.58
N PRO A 574 -4.45 5.38 -6.70
CA PRO A 574 -4.03 4.73 -7.95
C PRO A 574 -2.74 5.29 -8.53
N GLN A 575 -2.28 6.45 -8.11
CA GLN A 575 -0.99 7.04 -8.46
C GLN A 575 0.16 6.58 -7.54
N GLU A 576 -0.02 5.59 -6.69
CA GLU A 576 1.05 5.04 -5.85
C GLU A 576 1.98 4.12 -6.63
N VAL A 577 3.29 4.26 -6.38
CA VAL A 577 4.32 3.37 -6.96
C VAL A 577 4.60 2.26 -5.96
N ASN A 578 3.72 1.30 -5.89
CA ASN A 578 3.81 0.14 -4.99
C ASN A 578 2.90 -1.00 -5.48
N ALA A 579 2.99 -2.16 -4.82
CA ALA A 579 2.06 -3.28 -4.93
C ALA A 579 1.80 -3.84 -3.53
N PHE A 580 0.70 -4.58 -3.33
CA PHE A 580 0.29 -5.06 -2.01
C PHE A 580 -0.43 -6.40 -2.11
N TYR A 581 -0.30 -7.22 -1.07
CA TYR A 581 -1.21 -8.31 -0.75
C TYR A 581 -2.03 -7.95 0.48
N SER A 582 -3.37 -8.09 0.40
CA SER A 582 -4.31 -7.91 1.51
C SER A 582 -4.74 -9.26 2.07
N PRO A 583 -4.24 -9.69 3.25
CA PRO A 583 -4.58 -10.99 3.82
C PRO A 583 -6.08 -11.15 4.12
N ASN A 584 -6.73 -10.12 4.68
CA ASN A 584 -8.13 -10.16 5.10
C ASN A 584 -9.12 -10.28 3.93
N LYS A 585 -8.68 -9.99 2.70
CA LYS A 585 -9.49 -10.07 1.49
C LYS A 585 -8.97 -11.08 0.48
N ASN A 586 -7.81 -11.67 0.75
CA ASN A 586 -7.08 -12.54 -0.17
C ASN A 586 -6.90 -11.87 -1.55
N GLU A 587 -6.43 -10.63 -1.56
CA GLU A 587 -6.31 -9.79 -2.76
C GLU A 587 -4.86 -9.33 -3.00
N ILE A 588 -4.49 -9.24 -4.27
CA ILE A 588 -3.25 -8.60 -4.74
C ILE A 588 -3.58 -7.31 -5.46
N ILE A 589 -2.89 -6.23 -5.12
CA ILE A 589 -3.22 -4.87 -5.55
C ILE A 589 -2.04 -4.24 -6.27
N PHE A 590 -2.28 -3.76 -7.51
CA PHE A 590 -1.27 -3.10 -8.34
C PHE A 590 -1.79 -1.74 -8.79
N PRO A 591 -1.54 -0.65 -8.05
CA PRO A 591 -1.92 0.70 -8.45
C PRO A 591 -1.36 1.09 -9.81
N ALA A 592 -2.00 2.02 -10.51
CA ALA A 592 -1.57 2.48 -11.83
C ALA A 592 -0.17 3.13 -11.79
N GLY A 593 0.23 3.67 -10.66
CA GLY A 593 1.53 4.33 -10.48
C GLY A 593 2.74 3.42 -10.70
N ILE A 594 2.63 2.11 -10.39
CA ILE A 594 3.71 1.15 -10.65
C ILE A 594 3.67 0.59 -12.08
N LEU A 595 2.54 0.70 -12.80
CA LEU A 595 2.35 0.13 -14.14
C LEU A 595 2.92 1.06 -15.24
N GLN A 596 4.18 1.43 -15.09
CA GLN A 596 4.94 2.26 -16.02
C GLN A 596 6.41 1.86 -16.04
N ASN A 597 7.15 2.34 -17.04
CA ASN A 597 8.58 2.10 -17.19
C ASN A 597 9.36 2.52 -15.91
N PRO A 598 10.33 1.69 -15.44
CA PRO A 598 10.85 0.45 -16.03
C PRO A 598 10.13 -0.84 -15.56
N PHE A 599 9.14 -0.75 -14.68
CA PHE A 599 8.43 -1.94 -14.18
C PHE A 599 7.56 -2.57 -15.27
N PHE A 600 6.82 -1.77 -16.01
CA PHE A 600 5.89 -2.23 -17.03
C PHE A 600 5.71 -1.20 -18.16
N GLU A 601 5.70 -1.68 -19.38
CA GLU A 601 5.27 -0.95 -20.57
C GLU A 601 4.59 -1.93 -21.52
N PRO A 602 3.39 -1.66 -22.06
CA PRO A 602 2.70 -2.55 -22.98
C PRO A 602 3.55 -3.00 -24.17
N GLY A 603 4.45 -2.14 -24.65
CA GLY A 603 5.37 -2.40 -25.76
C GLY A 603 6.64 -3.17 -25.41
N PHE A 604 6.88 -3.52 -24.15
CA PHE A 604 8.06 -4.28 -23.74
C PHE A 604 8.02 -5.73 -24.21
N PRO A 605 9.17 -6.34 -24.54
CA PRO A 605 9.30 -7.78 -24.69
C PRO A 605 8.82 -8.53 -23.43
N ARG A 606 8.37 -9.76 -23.61
CA ARG A 606 7.89 -10.61 -22.52
C ARG A 606 8.89 -10.72 -21.36
N SER A 607 10.16 -10.95 -21.66
CA SER A 607 11.23 -11.04 -20.65
C SER A 607 11.35 -9.80 -19.75
N LEU A 608 11.21 -8.59 -20.32
CA LEU A 608 11.24 -7.36 -19.55
C LEU A 608 9.99 -7.18 -18.70
N LYS A 609 8.81 -7.55 -19.21
CA LYS A 609 7.56 -7.51 -18.42
C LYS A 609 7.63 -8.44 -17.21
N TYR A 610 8.09 -9.69 -17.41
CA TYR A 610 8.21 -10.66 -16.34
C TYR A 610 9.37 -10.32 -15.39
N GLY A 611 10.52 -9.87 -15.90
CA GLY A 611 11.65 -9.42 -15.06
C GLY A 611 11.38 -8.13 -14.29
N GLY A 612 10.49 -7.26 -14.80
CA GLY A 612 10.03 -6.04 -14.13
C GLY A 612 8.82 -6.29 -13.22
N ILE A 613 7.63 -5.89 -13.68
CA ILE A 613 6.39 -5.99 -12.87
C ILE A 613 6.04 -7.44 -12.51
N GLY A 614 6.42 -8.42 -13.34
CA GLY A 614 6.15 -9.84 -13.06
C GLY A 614 6.78 -10.31 -11.76
N THR A 615 8.00 -9.83 -11.41
CA THR A 615 8.62 -10.16 -10.12
C THR A 615 7.82 -9.60 -8.95
N ALA A 616 7.29 -8.39 -9.05
CA ALA A 616 6.40 -7.82 -8.05
C ALA A 616 5.07 -8.60 -7.97
N MET A 617 4.50 -9.04 -9.11
CA MET A 617 3.30 -9.88 -9.11
C MET A 617 3.54 -11.23 -8.40
N GLY A 618 4.69 -11.87 -8.69
CA GLY A 618 5.09 -13.10 -8.02
C GLY A 618 5.29 -12.90 -6.52
N HIS A 619 5.90 -11.80 -6.11
CA HIS A 619 6.11 -11.39 -4.72
C HIS A 619 4.75 -11.28 -3.98
N GLU A 620 3.78 -10.53 -4.53
CA GLU A 620 2.46 -10.38 -3.90
C GLU A 620 1.67 -11.71 -3.82
N ILE A 621 1.78 -12.56 -4.85
CA ILE A 621 1.18 -13.89 -4.79
C ILE A 621 1.77 -14.73 -3.65
N ILE A 622 3.09 -14.66 -3.45
CA ILE A 622 3.77 -15.43 -2.40
C ILE A 622 3.46 -14.88 -1.01
N HIS A 623 3.19 -13.59 -0.84
CA HIS A 623 2.71 -13.04 0.42
C HIS A 623 1.43 -13.72 0.93
N GLY A 624 0.59 -14.25 0.05
CA GLY A 624 -0.53 -15.10 0.44
C GLY A 624 -0.12 -16.38 1.20
N PHE A 625 1.14 -16.78 1.12
CA PHE A 625 1.68 -18.04 1.63
C PHE A 625 2.96 -17.88 2.47
N ASP A 626 3.36 -16.65 2.81
CA ASP A 626 4.47 -16.36 3.70
C ASP A 626 4.14 -16.67 5.17
N ASP A 627 4.99 -16.29 6.12
CA ASP A 627 4.82 -16.56 7.55
C ASP A 627 3.61 -15.85 8.19
N THR A 628 3.12 -14.80 7.58
CA THR A 628 1.92 -14.04 7.98
C THR A 628 0.71 -14.45 7.15
N GLY A 629 0.78 -14.36 5.83
CA GLY A 629 -0.33 -14.65 4.92
C GLY A 629 -0.80 -16.10 4.97
N SER A 630 0.09 -17.05 5.27
CA SER A 630 -0.27 -18.46 5.46
C SER A 630 -1.26 -18.73 6.62
N LYS A 631 -1.46 -17.75 7.50
CA LYS A 631 -2.41 -17.86 8.63
C LYS A 631 -3.84 -17.47 8.25
N TYR A 632 -4.04 -16.88 7.09
CA TYR A 632 -5.34 -16.50 6.55
C TYR A 632 -5.80 -17.50 5.48
N ASP A 633 -7.06 -17.86 5.51
CA ASP A 633 -7.65 -18.82 4.57
C ASP A 633 -8.02 -18.20 3.20
N SER A 634 -8.73 -18.96 2.37
CA SER A 634 -9.20 -18.53 1.04
C SER A 634 -10.21 -17.38 1.07
N LYS A 635 -10.85 -17.12 2.22
CA LYS A 635 -11.82 -16.04 2.44
C LYS A 635 -11.21 -14.82 3.13
N GLY A 636 -9.94 -14.90 3.52
CA GLY A 636 -9.26 -13.87 4.29
C GLY A 636 -9.51 -13.95 5.81
N ASP A 637 -10.05 -15.04 6.32
CA ASP A 637 -10.24 -15.23 7.75
C ASP A 637 -8.99 -15.80 8.40
N LEU A 638 -8.53 -15.18 9.49
CA LEU A 638 -7.43 -15.67 10.33
C LEU A 638 -7.85 -16.96 11.03
N ARG A 639 -7.39 -18.09 10.55
CA ARG A 639 -7.66 -19.41 11.12
C ARG A 639 -6.60 -20.45 10.78
N VAL A 640 -6.52 -21.50 11.60
CA VAL A 640 -5.67 -22.66 11.33
C VAL A 640 -6.31 -23.52 10.23
N TRP A 641 -5.71 -23.55 9.03
CA TRP A 641 -6.12 -24.38 7.89
C TRP A 641 -5.03 -25.35 7.44
N TRP A 642 -3.80 -25.18 7.93
CA TRP A 642 -2.68 -26.10 7.74
C TRP A 642 -2.75 -27.24 8.75
N THR A 643 -2.35 -28.44 8.36
CA THR A 643 -2.11 -29.51 9.32
C THR A 643 -0.88 -29.17 10.18
N ASP A 644 -0.83 -29.69 11.42
CA ASP A 644 0.33 -29.46 12.31
C ASP A 644 1.63 -29.93 11.69
N ARG A 645 1.60 -31.06 10.97
CA ARG A 645 2.77 -31.58 10.23
C ARG A 645 3.27 -30.59 9.20
N THR A 646 2.41 -30.10 8.33
CA THR A 646 2.82 -29.17 7.26
C THR A 646 3.26 -27.83 7.84
N ARG A 647 2.59 -27.32 8.89
CA ARG A 647 2.98 -26.09 9.60
C ARG A 647 4.40 -26.21 10.19
N GLN A 648 4.73 -27.36 10.79
CA GLN A 648 6.06 -27.59 11.36
C GLN A 648 7.16 -27.69 10.28
N LEU A 649 6.84 -28.33 9.15
CA LEU A 649 7.75 -28.39 8.01
C LEU A 649 7.96 -27.01 7.37
N PHE A 650 6.90 -26.21 7.26
CA PHE A 650 7.02 -24.82 6.80
C PHE A 650 7.91 -24.00 7.72
N LYS A 651 7.70 -24.09 9.05
CA LYS A 651 8.56 -23.41 10.02
C LYS A 651 10.04 -23.80 9.85
N THR A 652 10.31 -25.09 9.71
CA THR A 652 11.70 -25.58 9.51
C THR A 652 12.32 -25.00 8.24
N LYS A 653 11.55 -24.83 7.17
CA LYS A 653 12.01 -24.23 5.92
C LYS A 653 12.19 -22.72 6.02
N SER A 654 11.27 -22.02 6.68
CA SER A 654 11.35 -20.56 6.89
C SER A 654 12.51 -20.19 7.84
N ASP A 655 12.82 -20.99 8.83
CA ASP A 655 13.99 -20.81 9.70
C ASP A 655 15.32 -20.78 8.92
N CYS A 656 15.37 -21.41 7.73
CA CYS A 656 16.52 -21.32 6.83
C CYS A 656 16.73 -19.88 6.33
N PHE A 657 15.64 -19.21 5.94
CA PHE A 657 15.69 -17.80 5.52
C PHE A 657 16.10 -16.89 6.68
N VAL A 658 15.55 -17.08 7.88
CA VAL A 658 15.94 -16.32 9.07
C VAL A 658 17.45 -16.42 9.29
N LYS A 659 18.00 -17.65 9.29
CA LYS A 659 19.42 -17.91 9.50
C LYS A 659 20.31 -17.35 8.38
N GLN A 660 19.85 -17.41 7.13
CA GLN A 660 20.59 -16.89 5.99
C GLN A 660 20.67 -15.36 6.05
N TYR A 661 19.52 -14.68 6.15
CA TYR A 661 19.44 -13.23 6.08
C TYR A 661 20.05 -12.55 7.32
N SER A 662 20.01 -13.19 8.50
CA SER A 662 20.69 -12.69 9.70
C SER A 662 22.22 -12.66 9.58
N LYS A 663 22.83 -13.33 8.58
CA LYS A 663 24.26 -13.28 8.31
C LYS A 663 24.67 -12.06 7.47
N TYR A 664 23.70 -11.41 6.80
CA TYR A 664 24.01 -10.25 5.99
C TYR A 664 24.04 -8.97 6.83
N SER A 665 24.83 -8.02 6.39
CA SER A 665 24.92 -6.69 6.99
C SER A 665 24.95 -5.61 5.91
N ILE A 666 24.41 -4.45 6.23
CA ILE A 666 24.46 -3.25 5.38
C ILE A 666 25.17 -2.17 6.19
N HIS A 667 26.28 -1.66 5.68
CA HIS A 667 27.11 -0.65 6.34
C HIS A 667 27.48 -1.02 7.80
N GLY A 668 27.75 -2.30 8.06
CA GLY A 668 28.09 -2.81 9.39
C GLY A 668 26.93 -3.10 10.32
N HIS A 669 25.68 -2.87 9.89
CA HIS A 669 24.48 -3.20 10.65
C HIS A 669 23.89 -4.53 10.16
N SER A 670 23.74 -5.50 11.07
CA SER A 670 23.17 -6.81 10.75
C SER A 670 21.67 -6.70 10.43
N ILE A 671 21.24 -7.48 9.45
CA ILE A 671 19.82 -7.63 9.12
C ILE A 671 19.14 -8.50 10.20
N ASN A 672 17.95 -8.09 10.66
CA ASN A 672 17.10 -8.94 11.48
C ASN A 672 16.28 -9.87 10.57
N GLY A 673 16.81 -11.10 10.35
CA GLY A 673 16.18 -12.08 9.45
C GLY A 673 14.81 -12.56 9.89
N GLU A 674 14.47 -12.44 11.19
CA GLU A 674 13.13 -12.74 11.71
C GLU A 674 12.15 -11.63 11.33
N ASN A 675 12.53 -10.39 11.51
CA ASN A 675 11.70 -9.25 11.14
C ASN A 675 11.47 -9.14 9.62
N THR A 676 12.42 -9.57 8.80
CA THR A 676 12.33 -9.52 7.33
C THR A 676 11.84 -10.82 6.69
N LEU A 677 11.38 -11.80 7.47
CA LEU A 677 11.10 -13.16 6.99
C LEU A 677 10.06 -13.21 5.86
N GLY A 678 8.92 -12.54 6.01
CA GLY A 678 7.85 -12.52 5.00
C GLY A 678 8.34 -11.98 3.66
N GLU A 679 9.03 -10.82 3.70
CA GLU A 679 9.62 -10.18 2.51
C GLU A 679 10.65 -11.09 1.84
N ASN A 680 11.50 -11.77 2.63
CA ASN A 680 12.51 -12.68 2.11
C ASN A 680 11.89 -13.91 1.43
N ILE A 681 10.78 -14.43 1.99
CA ILE A 681 10.03 -15.54 1.37
C ILE A 681 9.38 -15.06 0.06
N ALA A 682 8.74 -13.89 0.08
CA ALA A 682 8.04 -13.32 -1.05
C ALA A 682 9.01 -13.01 -2.22
N ASP A 683 10.16 -12.41 -1.96
CA ASP A 683 11.20 -12.12 -2.96
C ASP A 683 11.73 -13.38 -3.63
N ASN A 684 12.17 -14.36 -2.83
CA ASN A 684 12.74 -15.62 -3.36
C ASN A 684 11.71 -16.43 -4.14
N GLY A 685 10.48 -16.50 -3.62
CA GLY A 685 9.37 -17.20 -4.26
C GLY A 685 8.90 -16.51 -5.55
N GLY A 686 8.79 -15.19 -5.50
CA GLY A 686 8.32 -14.34 -6.60
C GLY A 686 9.25 -14.40 -7.82
N VAL A 687 10.55 -14.18 -7.62
CA VAL A 687 11.55 -14.26 -8.69
C VAL A 687 11.56 -15.65 -9.33
N ARG A 688 11.54 -16.71 -8.52
CA ARG A 688 11.51 -18.08 -9.02
C ARG A 688 10.25 -18.38 -9.82
N LEU A 689 9.09 -17.98 -9.32
CA LEU A 689 7.80 -18.19 -9.97
C LEU A 689 7.77 -17.49 -11.33
N THR A 690 8.20 -16.24 -11.38
CA THR A 690 8.20 -15.42 -12.58
C THR A 690 9.15 -15.98 -13.64
N TYR A 691 10.35 -16.38 -13.25
CA TYR A 691 11.31 -17.02 -14.16
C TYR A 691 10.73 -18.32 -14.77
N GLN A 692 10.04 -19.13 -13.96
CA GLN A 692 9.42 -20.36 -14.44
C GLN A 692 8.31 -20.13 -15.47
N VAL A 693 7.59 -18.99 -15.40
CA VAL A 693 6.57 -18.62 -16.41
C VAL A 693 7.23 -18.08 -17.67
N GLU A 694 8.32 -17.32 -17.54
CA GLU A 694 9.01 -16.75 -18.70
C GLU A 694 9.63 -17.81 -19.61
N ILE A 695 10.22 -18.86 -19.04
CA ILE A 695 10.88 -19.93 -19.80
C ILE A 695 9.93 -21.04 -20.26
N SER A 696 8.64 -21.04 -19.87
CA SER A 696 7.64 -22.03 -20.27
C SER A 696 6.75 -21.52 -21.39
#